data_d5b2d0b857c9e6e0142c6b5ab0736933
#
_entry.id   d5b2d0b857c9e6e0142c6b5ab0736933
#
_cell.length_a   1.000
_cell.length_b   1.000
_cell.length_c   1.000
_cell.angle_alpha   90.00
_cell.angle_beta   90.00
_cell.angle_gamma   90.00
#
_symmetry.space_group_name_H-M   'P 1'
#
loop_
_entity.id
_entity.type
_entity.pdbx_description
1 polymer ?
#
loop_
_entity_poly.entity_id
_entity_poly.type
_entity_poly.pdbx_seq_one_letter_code
_entity_poly.pdbx_strand_id
1 'polypeptide(L)'
;MAKQQDTKKLFENLSGAGKSIGVLTSGGDAQGMNAAVRAVVRMGIYVGAKVYFIHEGYQGMVDGGDNIEEASWESVSSMLQVGGTVIGSARCKEFRSHEGRLKAAHQLILRGITNLCVIGGDGSLTGANLFREEWSGLLEELVRQGLIDEEAAQNNSELHIVGMVGSIDNDFCGTDMTIGTDSALHRIIEVVDAIMTTAQSHQRTFVLEVMGRHCGYLALVSALACGADWVLIPEMPPEDGWEEHMCQKLSESRSRGSRLNIIIVAEGATDRQGKAITVDNVKDLVVSCLGFDTRVTILGHVQRGGTPSAFDRILASRMGVEAVLALLEASDSTPACVVSLCGNQAVRLPLMECVQMVSAYVSLIFCRSFENNLNTYKLLSYHKADSELPNSSFNVAVLNVGAPAAGMNAAVRSAVRVGIKEGHKMFAVNDGFEGFYKGQIKEIKWGDVAGWTGQGGSILGTKRTLPAKHLDKIAEQIRIHNINALLVIGGFEAFECLLQLYEARTSHEDFCIPMCVLPATISNNVPGTDLSIGADTSLNAIVETCDRIKQSASGTKRRVFIIETMGGYCGYLASVGGLAAGADTVYIYEEPFNIRDLQSNVEHLTEKMKTGIQRGLVLRNENSNENFTTDFIYQLYSEEGKGVFDCRKNVLGHMQQGGAPSPFDRNFGTKIAAKAIQWISRKLKESYKDGKVFANTEDTACLLGMRRRTMAFQPVVQLKDETDFAHRIPKEQWWLKLHPLMKILAKYKTSYDVSDSGQLEPVTRVRPKKAD
;
A
#
# COMPACT_ATOMS: atom_id res chain seq x y z
N MET A 1 9.80 -4.95 32.32
CA MET A 1 10.12 -3.75 33.11
C MET A 1 11.25 -2.90 32.54
N ALA A 2 12.35 -3.43 32.01
CA ALA A 2 13.42 -2.62 31.40
C ALA A 2 13.01 -1.88 30.10
N LYS A 3 12.15 -2.45 29.27
CA LYS A 3 11.65 -1.79 28.03
C LYS A 3 10.71 -0.62 28.30
N GLN A 4 10.01 -0.58 29.43
CA GLN A 4 9.14 0.55 29.80
C GLN A 4 9.91 1.77 30.32
N GLN A 5 11.11 1.56 30.90
CA GLN A 5 11.95 2.67 31.37
C GLN A 5 12.66 3.41 30.23
N ASP A 6 13.04 2.72 29.14
CA ASP A 6 13.70 3.36 27.99
C ASP A 6 12.71 4.17 27.13
N THR A 7 11.47 3.71 27.02
CA THR A 7 10.42 4.47 26.30
C THR A 7 10.00 5.73 27.06
N LYS A 8 9.91 5.68 28.39
CA LYS A 8 9.63 6.86 29.21
C LYS A 8 10.66 7.98 28.99
N LYS A 9 11.95 7.64 28.94
CA LYS A 9 13.04 8.59 28.67
C LYS A 9 13.00 9.20 27.28
N LEU A 10 12.51 8.47 26.27
CA LEU A 10 12.44 8.97 24.88
C LEU A 10 11.42 10.10 24.74
N PHE A 11 10.32 10.06 25.51
CA PHE A 11 9.24 11.04 25.44
C PHE A 11 9.39 12.20 26.43
N GLU A 12 10.07 12.01 27.55
CA GLU A 12 10.40 13.10 28.47
C GLU A 12 11.28 14.18 27.81
N ASN A 13 11.99 13.83 26.73
CA ASN A 13 12.83 14.76 25.94
C ASN A 13 12.13 15.32 24.68
N LEU A 14 10.90 14.90 24.35
CA LEU A 14 10.19 15.26 23.12
C LEU A 14 9.02 16.23 23.39
N SER A 15 9.24 17.24 24.20
CA SER A 15 8.26 18.31 24.37
C SER A 15 8.31 19.25 23.16
N GLY A 16 7.15 19.49 22.54
CA GLY A 16 6.94 20.55 21.56
C GLY A 16 6.66 21.93 22.16
N ALA A 17 6.66 22.04 23.50
CA ALA A 17 6.37 23.31 24.18
C ALA A 17 7.35 24.40 23.75
N GLY A 18 6.81 25.53 23.32
CA GLY A 18 7.61 26.67 22.81
C GLY A 18 8.09 26.53 21.36
N LYS A 19 7.82 25.39 20.69
CA LYS A 19 8.15 25.19 19.28
C LYS A 19 6.97 25.54 18.37
N SER A 20 7.28 26.09 17.21
CA SER A 20 6.31 26.38 16.14
C SER A 20 6.70 25.63 14.86
N ILE A 21 5.73 24.92 14.30
CA ILE A 21 5.89 24.09 13.10
C ILE A 21 5.04 24.68 11.97
N GLY A 22 5.66 24.99 10.84
CA GLY A 22 4.94 25.32 9.61
C GLY A 22 4.80 24.09 8.72
N VAL A 23 3.62 23.87 8.16
CA VAL A 23 3.36 22.80 7.19
C VAL A 23 2.88 23.39 5.88
N LEU A 24 3.49 22.95 4.79
CA LEU A 24 3.12 23.38 3.44
C LEU A 24 3.11 22.20 2.46
N THR A 25 2.29 22.35 1.43
CA THR A 25 2.28 21.47 0.25
C THR A 25 2.78 22.26 -0.95
N SER A 26 3.64 21.66 -1.76
CA SER A 26 4.27 22.35 -2.90
C SER A 26 4.43 21.41 -4.09
N GLY A 27 4.35 21.96 -5.29
CA GLY A 27 4.45 21.21 -6.54
C GLY A 27 3.09 20.69 -7.02
N GLY A 28 3.08 19.56 -7.71
CA GLY A 28 1.83 18.89 -8.13
C GLY A 28 1.12 18.28 -6.93
N ASP A 29 -0.19 18.40 -6.91
CA ASP A 29 -1.01 17.77 -5.88
C ASP A 29 -1.04 16.25 -6.04
N ALA A 30 -1.23 15.56 -4.93
CA ALA A 30 -1.34 14.11 -4.86
C ALA A 30 -2.32 13.70 -3.77
N GLN A 31 -3.05 12.62 -3.99
CA GLN A 31 -4.00 12.10 -3.01
C GLN A 31 -3.27 11.60 -1.77
N GLY A 32 -3.65 12.08 -0.61
CA GLY A 32 -3.00 11.79 0.67
C GLY A 32 -2.21 12.96 1.26
N MET A 33 -1.96 14.02 0.52
CA MET A 33 -1.34 15.25 1.06
C MET A 33 -2.13 15.82 2.23
N ASN A 34 -3.45 15.85 2.15
CA ASN A 34 -4.30 16.31 3.25
C ASN A 34 -4.22 15.40 4.49
N ALA A 35 -4.11 14.11 4.31
CA ALA A 35 -3.89 13.16 5.41
C ALA A 35 -2.54 13.41 6.10
N ALA A 36 -1.50 13.74 5.34
CA ALA A 36 -0.20 14.12 5.88
C ALA A 36 -0.26 15.43 6.67
N VAL A 37 -0.91 16.45 6.13
CA VAL A 37 -1.14 17.74 6.82
C VAL A 37 -1.90 17.51 8.12
N ARG A 38 -2.97 16.71 8.10
CA ARG A 38 -3.73 16.36 9.30
C ARG A 38 -2.85 15.69 10.36
N ALA A 39 -2.03 14.75 9.98
CA ALA A 39 -1.15 14.04 10.90
C ALA A 39 -0.10 14.98 11.53
N VAL A 40 0.50 15.86 10.73
CA VAL A 40 1.45 16.87 11.24
C VAL A 40 0.78 17.81 12.24
N VAL A 41 -0.41 18.33 11.91
CA VAL A 41 -1.14 19.26 12.80
C VAL A 41 -1.51 18.57 14.11
N ARG A 42 -2.12 17.38 14.03
CA ARG A 42 -2.59 16.69 15.25
C ARG A 42 -1.45 16.19 16.13
N MET A 43 -0.41 15.64 15.53
CA MET A 43 0.76 15.23 16.30
C MET A 43 1.48 16.42 16.89
N GLY A 44 1.65 17.53 16.14
CA GLY A 44 2.26 18.76 16.64
C GLY A 44 1.52 19.33 17.85
N ILE A 45 0.19 19.43 17.77
CA ILE A 45 -0.66 19.89 18.86
C ILE A 45 -0.60 18.91 20.06
N TYR A 46 -0.63 17.59 19.78
CA TYR A 46 -0.56 16.56 20.82
C TYR A 46 0.70 16.68 21.68
N VAL A 47 1.85 16.97 21.08
CA VAL A 47 3.12 17.17 21.81
C VAL A 47 3.30 18.58 22.39
N GLY A 48 2.33 19.47 22.20
CA GLY A 48 2.32 20.82 22.75
C GLY A 48 2.99 21.89 21.90
N ALA A 49 3.29 21.62 20.62
CA ALA A 49 3.77 22.61 19.67
C ALA A 49 2.62 23.44 19.08
N LYS A 50 2.92 24.65 18.63
CA LYS A 50 2.04 25.39 17.74
C LYS A 50 2.26 24.93 16.30
N VAL A 51 1.19 24.75 15.53
CA VAL A 51 1.29 24.37 14.12
C VAL A 51 0.60 25.42 13.26
N TYR A 52 1.24 25.79 12.15
CA TYR A 52 0.75 26.77 11.21
C TYR A 52 0.55 26.14 9.84
N PHE A 53 -0.60 26.39 9.22
CA PHE A 53 -0.75 26.20 7.77
C PHE A 53 0.01 27.29 7.03
N ILE A 54 0.75 26.90 6.02
CA ILE A 54 1.30 27.81 5.04
C ILE A 54 0.53 27.54 3.74
N HIS A 55 -0.46 28.37 3.46
CA HIS A 55 -1.33 28.23 2.30
C HIS A 55 -0.54 28.54 1.00
N GLU A 56 -0.94 27.93 -0.10
CA GLU A 56 -0.35 28.11 -1.43
C GLU A 56 1.16 27.78 -1.49
N GLY A 57 1.65 26.95 -0.61
CA GLY A 57 3.04 26.50 -0.58
C GLY A 57 4.04 27.64 -0.39
N TYR A 58 5.10 27.66 -1.19
CA TYR A 58 6.13 28.71 -1.11
C TYR A 58 5.60 30.10 -1.48
N GLN A 59 4.56 30.21 -2.30
CA GLN A 59 3.96 31.50 -2.62
C GLN A 59 3.39 32.16 -1.38
N GLY A 60 2.56 31.44 -0.63
CA GLY A 60 2.00 31.97 0.61
C GLY A 60 3.03 32.21 1.71
N MET A 61 4.14 31.49 1.70
CA MET A 61 5.27 31.76 2.61
C MET A 61 5.96 33.06 2.27
N VAL A 62 6.10 33.41 0.99
CA VAL A 62 6.65 34.70 0.52
C VAL A 62 5.69 35.86 0.79
N ASP A 63 4.40 35.66 0.48
CA ASP A 63 3.38 36.70 0.62
C ASP A 63 3.06 36.99 2.10
N GLY A 64 3.13 35.97 2.94
CA GLY A 64 2.84 36.07 4.38
C GLY A 64 1.39 36.46 4.67
N GLY A 65 1.18 37.24 5.72
CA GLY A 65 -0.16 37.70 6.15
C GLY A 65 -1.09 36.53 6.47
N ASP A 66 -2.28 36.55 5.91
CA ASP A 66 -3.34 35.54 6.12
C ASP A 66 -2.99 34.16 5.51
N ASN A 67 -1.96 34.10 4.68
CA ASN A 67 -1.49 32.82 4.14
C ASN A 67 -0.79 31.92 5.17
N ILE A 68 -0.43 32.47 6.33
CA ILE A 68 0.18 31.72 7.44
C ILE A 68 -0.76 31.77 8.64
N GLU A 69 -1.58 30.73 8.78
CA GLU A 69 -2.67 30.62 9.75
C GLU A 69 -2.36 29.56 10.81
N GLU A 70 -2.58 29.87 12.10
CA GLU A 70 -2.44 28.88 13.17
C GLU A 70 -3.54 27.81 13.06
N ALA A 71 -3.11 26.55 12.98
CA ALA A 71 -4.00 25.40 12.88
C ALA A 71 -4.56 24.99 14.24
N SER A 72 -5.83 24.58 14.24
CA SER A 72 -6.45 23.94 15.40
C SER A 72 -6.64 22.43 15.16
N TRP A 73 -6.93 21.70 16.22
CA TRP A 73 -7.26 20.27 16.12
C TRP A 73 -8.45 20.00 15.20
N GLU A 74 -9.46 20.88 15.27
CA GLU A 74 -10.70 20.80 14.53
C GLU A 74 -10.54 21.17 13.05
N SER A 75 -9.61 22.08 12.74
CA SER A 75 -9.41 22.58 11.35
C SER A 75 -9.04 21.49 10.37
N VAL A 76 -8.50 20.36 10.84
CA VAL A 76 -8.11 19.20 10.01
C VAL A 76 -9.11 18.05 10.07
N SER A 77 -10.24 18.19 10.75
CA SER A 77 -11.18 17.09 11.02
C SER A 77 -11.85 16.50 9.78
N SER A 78 -11.90 17.22 8.67
CA SER A 78 -12.52 16.78 7.41
C SER A 78 -11.53 16.54 6.28
N MET A 79 -10.22 16.55 6.55
CA MET A 79 -9.19 16.50 5.52
C MET A 79 -8.81 15.10 5.07
N LEU A 80 -8.96 14.08 5.92
CA LEU A 80 -8.38 12.74 5.70
C LEU A 80 -8.83 12.09 4.38
N GLN A 81 -10.10 12.26 4.01
CA GLN A 81 -10.69 11.66 2.81
C GLN A 81 -10.67 12.57 1.57
N VAL A 82 -10.19 13.79 1.70
CA VAL A 82 -10.21 14.79 0.61
C VAL A 82 -8.94 14.64 -0.22
N GLY A 83 -9.11 14.53 -1.53
CA GLY A 83 -8.00 14.54 -2.49
C GLY A 83 -7.45 15.95 -2.73
N GLY A 84 -6.39 16.03 -3.52
CA GLY A 84 -5.70 17.29 -3.74
C GLY A 84 -5.04 17.82 -2.48
N THR A 85 -4.98 19.12 -2.31
CA THR A 85 -4.46 19.79 -1.11
C THR A 85 -5.35 20.97 -0.71
N VAL A 86 -5.93 20.89 0.50
CA VAL A 86 -6.85 21.92 1.04
C VAL A 86 -6.09 23.23 1.33
N ILE A 87 -4.83 23.15 1.72
CA ILE A 87 -4.01 24.34 1.98
C ILE A 87 -3.40 24.95 0.70
N GLY A 88 -3.70 24.35 -0.46
CA GLY A 88 -3.24 24.85 -1.75
C GLY A 88 -1.79 24.57 -2.08
N SER A 89 -1.45 24.71 -3.36
CA SER A 89 -0.10 24.54 -3.87
C SER A 89 0.09 25.41 -5.11
N ALA A 90 0.86 26.47 -5.01
CA ALA A 90 1.17 27.37 -6.11
C ALA A 90 2.66 27.26 -6.54
N ARG A 91 2.87 27.46 -7.83
CA ARG A 91 4.24 27.59 -8.37
C ARG A 91 4.80 28.96 -8.08
N CYS A 92 5.71 29.07 -7.12
CA CYS A 92 6.34 30.33 -6.76
C CYS A 92 7.64 30.56 -7.55
N LYS A 93 7.61 31.50 -8.47
CA LYS A 93 8.82 31.93 -9.18
C LYS A 93 9.71 32.79 -8.29
N GLU A 94 9.10 33.60 -7.44
CA GLU A 94 9.79 34.54 -6.55
C GLU A 94 10.69 33.84 -5.53
N PHE A 95 10.26 32.71 -4.97
CA PHE A 95 11.05 31.90 -4.05
C PHE A 95 12.35 31.36 -4.64
N ARG A 96 12.47 31.30 -5.98
CA ARG A 96 13.72 30.93 -6.66
C ARG A 96 14.77 32.01 -6.56
N SER A 97 14.37 33.24 -6.31
CA SER A 97 15.29 34.38 -6.12
C SER A 97 15.70 34.50 -4.65
N HIS A 98 16.84 35.07 -4.40
CA HIS A 98 17.33 35.40 -3.05
C HIS A 98 16.34 36.33 -2.31
N GLU A 99 15.84 37.37 -3.01
CA GLU A 99 14.89 38.33 -2.46
C GLU A 99 13.58 37.65 -1.99
N GLY A 100 13.06 36.71 -2.78
CA GLY A 100 11.87 35.93 -2.41
C GLY A 100 12.09 35.06 -1.17
N ARG A 101 13.25 34.42 -1.06
CA ARG A 101 13.61 33.66 0.14
C ARG A 101 13.83 34.55 1.36
N LEU A 102 14.35 35.75 1.16
CA LEU A 102 14.49 36.75 2.23
C LEU A 102 13.12 37.17 2.78
N LYS A 103 12.15 37.46 1.91
CA LYS A 103 10.76 37.74 2.31
C LYS A 103 10.15 36.57 3.08
N ALA A 104 10.31 35.36 2.58
CA ALA A 104 9.83 34.15 3.22
C ALA A 104 10.43 33.96 4.63
N ALA A 105 11.73 34.16 4.79
CA ALA A 105 12.39 34.09 6.09
C ALA A 105 11.81 35.12 7.07
N HIS A 106 11.61 36.35 6.62
CA HIS A 106 10.99 37.41 7.44
C HIS A 106 9.59 37.01 7.93
N GLN A 107 8.74 36.45 7.05
CA GLN A 107 7.41 36.03 7.42
C GLN A 107 7.38 34.88 8.44
N LEU A 108 8.32 33.92 8.35
CA LEU A 108 8.47 32.86 9.34
C LEU A 108 8.93 33.37 10.69
N ILE A 109 9.89 34.28 10.72
CA ILE A 109 10.44 34.84 11.96
C ILE A 109 9.37 35.66 12.71
N LEU A 110 8.55 36.43 12.01
CA LEU A 110 7.44 37.17 12.61
C LEU A 110 6.47 36.28 13.42
N ARG A 111 6.45 34.98 13.12
CA ARG A 111 5.60 34.00 13.81
C ARG A 111 6.40 33.01 14.66
N GLY A 112 7.71 33.15 14.74
CA GLY A 112 8.61 32.25 15.46
C GLY A 112 8.63 30.83 14.88
N ILE A 113 8.38 30.67 13.58
CA ILE A 113 8.39 29.37 12.92
C ILE A 113 9.82 29.01 12.52
N THR A 114 10.40 28.03 13.20
CA THR A 114 11.77 27.53 12.96
C THR A 114 11.81 26.06 12.58
N ASN A 115 10.63 25.44 12.42
CA ASN A 115 10.48 24.04 12.01
C ASN A 115 9.52 23.99 10.81
N LEU A 116 9.99 23.45 9.68
CA LEU A 116 9.18 23.31 8.47
C LEU A 116 8.98 21.85 8.11
N CYS A 117 7.74 21.50 7.84
CA CYS A 117 7.37 20.26 7.20
C CYS A 117 6.94 20.56 5.76
N VAL A 118 7.70 20.07 4.79
CA VAL A 118 7.46 20.31 3.37
C VAL A 118 6.98 19.03 2.70
N ILE A 119 5.79 19.08 2.13
CA ILE A 119 5.16 17.96 1.42
C ILE A 119 5.16 18.26 -0.07
N GLY A 120 5.90 17.49 -0.85
CA GLY A 120 5.98 17.72 -2.29
C GLY A 120 6.98 16.82 -3.00
N GLY A 121 7.20 17.08 -4.26
CA GLY A 121 8.16 16.34 -5.08
C GLY A 121 9.59 16.87 -4.95
N ASP A 122 10.48 16.31 -5.75
CA ASP A 122 11.93 16.59 -5.76
C ASP A 122 12.28 18.09 -5.78
N GLY A 123 11.70 18.84 -6.72
CA GLY A 123 11.98 20.28 -6.83
C GLY A 123 11.57 21.08 -5.59
N SER A 124 10.49 20.69 -4.91
CA SER A 124 10.02 21.34 -3.69
C SER A 124 10.97 21.07 -2.52
N LEU A 125 11.46 19.84 -2.41
CA LEU A 125 12.38 19.43 -1.36
C LEU A 125 13.78 20.01 -1.56
N THR A 126 14.24 20.14 -2.82
CA THR A 126 15.47 20.85 -3.16
C THR A 126 15.40 22.31 -2.76
N GLY A 127 14.27 22.98 -3.05
CA GLY A 127 14.04 24.37 -2.65
C GLY A 127 14.04 24.57 -1.13
N ALA A 128 13.47 23.62 -0.39
CA ALA A 128 13.50 23.63 1.06
C ALA A 128 14.93 23.55 1.63
N ASN A 129 15.75 22.67 1.09
CA ASN A 129 17.13 22.52 1.54
C ASN A 129 17.98 23.77 1.24
N LEU A 130 17.82 24.33 0.04
CA LEU A 130 18.50 25.59 -0.30
C LEU A 130 18.12 26.72 0.67
N PHE A 131 16.85 26.83 1.01
CA PHE A 131 16.37 27.81 1.98
C PHE A 131 16.99 27.62 3.37
N ARG A 132 17.15 26.37 3.79
CA ARG A 132 17.82 26.04 5.05
C ARG A 132 19.31 26.39 5.01
N GLU A 133 20.00 26.11 3.91
CA GLU A 133 21.43 26.42 3.75
C GLU A 133 21.71 27.94 3.78
N GLU A 134 20.80 28.72 3.23
CA GLU A 134 20.92 30.19 3.21
C GLU A 134 20.42 30.86 4.50
N TRP A 135 19.79 30.13 5.44
CA TRP A 135 19.04 30.67 6.56
C TRP A 135 19.86 31.68 7.40
N SER A 136 21.07 31.36 7.82
CA SER A 136 21.93 32.26 8.61
C SER A 136 22.24 33.56 7.87
N GLY A 137 22.57 33.48 6.59
CA GLY A 137 22.80 34.65 5.75
C GLY A 137 21.56 35.53 5.57
N LEU A 138 20.38 34.90 5.45
CA LEU A 138 19.09 35.60 5.38
C LEU A 138 18.79 36.35 6.69
N LEU A 139 19.07 35.73 7.85
CA LEU A 139 18.94 36.41 9.14
C LEU A 139 19.83 37.64 9.28
N GLU A 140 21.11 37.49 8.94
CA GLU A 140 22.07 38.60 8.97
C GLU A 140 21.62 39.76 8.06
N GLU A 141 21.08 39.46 6.91
CA GLU A 141 20.58 40.48 6.00
C GLU A 141 19.32 41.17 6.51
N LEU A 142 18.38 40.41 7.13
CA LEU A 142 17.18 40.98 7.74
C LEU A 142 17.50 41.92 8.89
N VAL A 143 18.50 41.58 9.72
CA VAL A 143 19.01 42.47 10.79
C VAL A 143 19.62 43.73 10.19
N ARG A 144 20.46 43.59 9.17
CA ARG A 144 21.12 44.72 8.46
C ARG A 144 20.09 45.67 7.83
N GLN A 145 18.98 45.14 7.30
CA GLN A 145 17.86 45.93 6.77
C GLN A 145 16.95 46.53 7.83
N GLY A 146 17.16 46.18 9.10
CA GLY A 146 16.32 46.66 10.22
C GLY A 146 14.93 46.09 10.24
N LEU A 147 14.69 44.96 9.57
CA LEU A 147 13.40 44.26 9.53
C LEU A 147 13.17 43.35 10.74
N ILE A 148 14.27 42.89 11.35
CA ILE A 148 14.29 42.15 12.61
C ILE A 148 15.41 42.68 13.50
N ASP A 149 15.32 42.49 14.82
CA ASP A 149 16.38 42.81 15.76
C ASP A 149 17.32 41.60 15.98
N GLU A 150 18.44 41.83 16.67
CA GLU A 150 19.44 40.80 16.98
C GLU A 150 18.88 39.71 17.90
N GLU A 151 17.94 40.04 18.78
CA GLU A 151 17.28 39.06 19.67
C GLU A 151 16.40 38.13 18.88
N ALA A 152 15.62 38.64 17.92
CA ALA A 152 14.82 37.81 17.02
C ALA A 152 15.70 36.92 16.15
N ALA A 153 16.84 37.40 15.66
CA ALA A 153 17.79 36.59 14.90
C ALA A 153 18.39 35.45 15.77
N GLN A 154 18.74 35.72 17.02
CA GLN A 154 19.26 34.70 17.94
C GLN A 154 18.21 33.64 18.29
N ASN A 155 16.98 34.09 18.60
CA ASN A 155 15.89 33.18 18.95
C ASN A 155 15.45 32.28 17.80
N ASN A 156 15.73 32.65 16.56
CA ASN A 156 15.40 31.92 15.33
C ASN A 156 16.66 31.52 14.52
N SER A 157 17.80 31.29 15.19
CA SER A 157 19.11 31.04 14.56
C SER A 157 19.15 29.81 13.66
N GLU A 158 18.33 28.82 13.93
CA GLU A 158 18.30 27.55 13.23
C GLU A 158 16.94 27.29 12.57
N LEU A 159 16.97 26.77 11.35
CA LEU A 159 15.79 26.29 10.65
C LEU A 159 15.89 24.77 10.42
N HIS A 160 14.96 24.04 11.02
CA HIS A 160 14.86 22.60 10.84
C HIS A 160 13.84 22.26 9.74
N ILE A 161 14.22 21.37 8.82
CA ILE A 161 13.37 20.97 7.70
C ILE A 161 13.24 19.45 7.64
N VAL A 162 12.00 19.00 7.50
CA VAL A 162 11.66 17.62 7.22
C VAL A 162 10.78 17.57 5.98
N GLY A 163 11.16 16.74 5.02
CA GLY A 163 10.43 16.51 3.79
C GLY A 163 9.57 15.24 3.86
N MET A 164 8.42 15.30 3.20
CA MET A 164 7.61 14.13 2.84
C MET A 164 7.36 14.15 1.34
N VAL A 165 7.51 13.00 0.69
CA VAL A 165 7.36 12.94 -0.77
C VAL A 165 5.90 12.75 -1.16
N GLY A 166 5.29 13.81 -1.72
CA GLY A 166 3.98 13.81 -2.34
C GLY A 166 4.12 13.88 -3.85
N SER A 167 3.97 12.75 -4.54
CA SER A 167 4.05 12.61 -5.99
C SER A 167 3.34 11.33 -6.40
N ILE A 168 2.58 11.36 -7.50
CA ILE A 168 1.95 10.15 -8.05
C ILE A 168 2.93 9.31 -8.87
N ASP A 169 4.05 9.88 -9.32
CA ASP A 169 4.97 9.25 -10.28
C ASP A 169 5.86 8.17 -9.65
N ASN A 170 5.99 8.14 -8.33
CA ASN A 170 6.90 7.26 -7.57
C ASN A 170 8.35 7.37 -8.04
N ASP A 171 8.78 8.58 -8.33
CA ASP A 171 10.05 8.94 -8.97
C ASP A 171 11.13 9.42 -7.99
N PHE A 172 10.95 9.19 -6.69
CA PHE A 172 11.87 9.64 -5.65
C PHE A 172 12.67 8.48 -5.05
N CYS A 173 13.99 8.64 -4.99
CA CYS A 173 14.90 7.65 -4.43
C CYS A 173 14.87 7.64 -2.90
N GLY A 174 14.98 6.44 -2.31
CA GLY A 174 15.05 6.26 -0.85
C GLY A 174 13.71 5.91 -0.19
N THR A 175 12.59 5.98 -0.91
CA THR A 175 11.30 5.50 -0.43
C THR A 175 10.74 4.41 -1.32
N ASP A 176 10.04 3.44 -0.74
CA ASP A 176 9.38 2.38 -1.53
C ASP A 176 8.14 2.89 -2.25
N MET A 177 7.42 3.83 -1.64
CA MET A 177 6.22 4.46 -2.19
C MET A 177 6.16 5.93 -1.81
N THR A 178 5.73 6.76 -2.77
CA THR A 178 5.41 8.18 -2.54
C THR A 178 3.91 8.35 -2.29
N ILE A 179 3.56 9.39 -1.53
CA ILE A 179 2.15 9.72 -1.22
C ILE A 179 1.43 10.08 -2.51
N GLY A 180 0.37 9.35 -2.83
CA GLY A 180 -0.47 9.57 -4.01
C GLY A 180 -0.31 8.53 -5.11
N THR A 181 0.77 7.78 -5.15
CA THR A 181 1.02 6.77 -6.19
C THR A 181 -0.03 5.66 -6.16
N ASP A 182 -0.34 5.10 -5.00
CA ASP A 182 -1.32 4.03 -4.87
C ASP A 182 -2.72 4.48 -5.31
N SER A 183 -3.14 5.69 -4.90
CA SER A 183 -4.42 6.27 -5.32
C SER A 183 -4.47 6.50 -6.83
N ALA A 184 -3.38 6.96 -7.45
CA ALA A 184 -3.30 7.10 -8.91
C ALA A 184 -3.45 5.76 -9.62
N LEU A 185 -2.83 4.70 -9.11
CA LEU A 185 -3.01 3.33 -9.64
C LEU A 185 -4.46 2.87 -9.54
N HIS A 186 -5.17 3.17 -8.46
CA HIS A 186 -6.62 2.89 -8.35
C HIS A 186 -7.42 3.59 -9.44
N ARG A 187 -7.15 4.87 -9.71
CA ARG A 187 -7.84 5.61 -10.80
C ARG A 187 -7.54 5.00 -12.16
N ILE A 188 -6.29 4.66 -12.44
CA ILE A 188 -5.89 4.04 -13.72
C ILE A 188 -6.60 2.71 -13.90
N ILE A 189 -6.57 1.83 -12.92
CA ILE A 189 -7.15 0.48 -13.03
C ILE A 189 -8.68 0.53 -13.12
N GLU A 190 -9.36 1.45 -12.43
CA GLU A 190 -10.79 1.67 -12.57
C GLU A 190 -11.17 2.01 -14.02
N VAL A 191 -10.42 2.91 -14.66
CA VAL A 191 -10.64 3.29 -16.06
C VAL A 191 -10.33 2.12 -16.99
N VAL A 192 -9.22 1.41 -16.77
CA VAL A 192 -8.83 0.25 -17.60
C VAL A 192 -9.88 -0.86 -17.52
N ASP A 193 -10.37 -1.19 -16.33
CA ASP A 193 -11.42 -2.21 -16.14
C ASP A 193 -12.69 -1.84 -16.91
N ALA A 194 -13.10 -0.57 -16.86
CA ALA A 194 -14.25 -0.08 -17.63
C ALA A 194 -14.03 -0.20 -19.15
N ILE A 195 -12.82 0.16 -19.63
CA ILE A 195 -12.45 0.07 -21.04
C ILE A 195 -12.38 -1.38 -21.51
N MET A 196 -11.86 -2.31 -20.70
CA MET A 196 -11.73 -3.71 -21.05
C MET A 196 -13.09 -4.36 -21.40
N THR A 197 -14.16 -3.99 -20.71
CA THR A 197 -15.51 -4.53 -21.00
C THR A 197 -16.01 -4.13 -22.38
N THR A 198 -15.86 -2.86 -22.76
CA THR A 198 -16.25 -2.39 -24.09
C THR A 198 -15.27 -2.88 -25.19
N ALA A 199 -14.00 -2.98 -24.89
CA ALA A 199 -13.00 -3.54 -25.81
C ALA A 199 -13.34 -4.98 -26.18
N GLN A 200 -13.71 -5.79 -25.21
CA GLN A 200 -14.09 -7.19 -25.39
C GLN A 200 -15.36 -7.33 -26.25
N SER A 201 -16.35 -6.45 -26.05
CA SER A 201 -17.61 -6.48 -26.80
C SER A 201 -17.40 -6.27 -28.30
N HIS A 202 -16.53 -5.35 -28.68
CA HIS A 202 -16.28 -4.92 -30.05
C HIS A 202 -14.99 -5.45 -30.67
N GLN A 203 -14.25 -6.31 -29.99
CA GLN A 203 -12.93 -6.80 -30.42
C GLN A 203 -11.93 -5.67 -30.72
N ARG A 204 -11.90 -4.65 -29.86
CA ARG A 204 -11.08 -3.46 -30.05
C ARG A 204 -9.70 -3.60 -29.41
N THR A 205 -8.78 -2.80 -29.93
CA THR A 205 -7.50 -2.47 -29.30
C THR A 205 -7.60 -1.09 -28.69
N PHE A 206 -7.15 -0.94 -27.43
CA PHE A 206 -7.06 0.36 -26.76
C PHE A 206 -5.62 0.70 -26.47
N VAL A 207 -5.25 1.93 -26.78
CA VAL A 207 -3.95 2.53 -26.43
C VAL A 207 -4.22 3.58 -25.38
N LEU A 208 -3.69 3.36 -24.18
CA LEU A 208 -3.92 4.24 -23.03
C LEU A 208 -2.64 4.98 -22.68
N GLU A 209 -2.76 6.31 -22.53
CA GLU A 209 -1.69 7.13 -21.98
C GLU A 209 -1.88 7.34 -20.48
N VAL A 210 -0.82 7.08 -19.72
CA VAL A 210 -0.75 7.38 -18.29
C VAL A 210 0.37 8.38 -18.01
N MET A 211 0.23 9.15 -16.93
CA MET A 211 1.24 10.10 -16.50
C MET A 211 2.57 9.41 -16.21
N GLY A 212 3.64 10.18 -16.23
CA GLY A 212 5.01 9.72 -15.99
C GLY A 212 5.97 10.20 -17.07
N ARG A 213 6.43 11.47 -16.96
CA ARG A 213 7.35 12.08 -17.94
C ARG A 213 8.73 11.47 -17.89
N HIS A 214 9.19 11.14 -16.69
CA HIS A 214 10.54 10.66 -16.42
C HIS A 214 10.54 9.31 -15.73
N CYS A 215 9.36 8.81 -15.33
CA CYS A 215 9.21 7.55 -14.62
C CYS A 215 8.02 6.77 -15.16
N GLY A 216 8.27 5.59 -15.67
CA GLY A 216 7.26 4.67 -16.20
C GLY A 216 6.63 3.77 -15.14
N TYR A 217 6.76 4.08 -13.85
CA TYR A 217 6.24 3.24 -12.76
C TYR A 217 4.73 3.00 -12.88
N LEU A 218 3.95 4.07 -13.05
CA LEU A 218 2.49 3.97 -13.19
C LEU A 218 2.10 3.11 -14.41
N ALA A 219 2.77 3.31 -15.55
CA ALA A 219 2.51 2.52 -16.76
C ALA A 219 2.84 1.04 -16.57
N LEU A 220 4.01 0.73 -16.01
CA LEU A 220 4.47 -0.65 -15.83
C LEU A 220 3.61 -1.41 -14.81
N VAL A 221 3.33 -0.80 -13.67
CA VAL A 221 2.54 -1.42 -12.59
C VAL A 221 1.08 -1.60 -13.00
N SER A 222 0.53 -0.64 -13.74
CA SER A 222 -0.82 -0.78 -14.32
C SER A 222 -0.88 -1.85 -15.40
N ALA A 223 0.14 -1.94 -16.26
CA ALA A 223 0.22 -2.99 -17.29
C ALA A 223 0.27 -4.39 -16.66
N LEU A 224 1.01 -4.54 -15.56
CA LEU A 224 1.06 -5.79 -14.82
C LEU A 224 -0.30 -6.11 -14.18
N ALA A 225 -0.96 -5.12 -13.56
CA ALA A 225 -2.24 -5.27 -12.85
C ALA A 225 -3.41 -5.60 -13.78
N CYS A 226 -3.42 -5.09 -15.00
CA CYS A 226 -4.49 -5.39 -15.98
C CYS A 226 -4.12 -6.49 -16.98
N GLY A 227 -2.86 -6.96 -16.99
CA GLY A 227 -2.39 -7.93 -17.98
C GLY A 227 -2.29 -7.35 -19.38
N ALA A 228 -1.84 -6.10 -19.54
CA ALA A 228 -1.69 -5.43 -20.82
C ALA A 228 -0.77 -6.21 -21.78
N ASP A 229 -1.09 -6.15 -23.06
CA ASP A 229 -0.32 -6.85 -24.10
C ASP A 229 1.03 -6.19 -24.38
N TRP A 230 1.10 -4.85 -24.25
CA TRP A 230 2.31 -4.07 -24.48
C TRP A 230 2.39 -2.87 -23.55
N VAL A 231 3.63 -2.50 -23.17
CA VAL A 231 3.90 -1.30 -22.35
C VAL A 231 5.12 -0.57 -22.90
N LEU A 232 5.03 0.76 -22.97
CA LEU A 232 6.12 1.65 -23.38
C LEU A 232 6.42 2.62 -22.23
N ILE A 233 7.67 2.65 -21.80
CA ILE A 233 8.15 3.42 -20.64
C ILE A 233 9.46 4.13 -20.97
N PRO A 234 9.72 5.30 -20.37
CA PRO A 234 10.92 6.10 -20.69
C PRO A 234 12.23 5.41 -20.29
N GLU A 235 12.25 4.63 -19.20
CA GLU A 235 13.46 3.95 -18.69
C GLU A 235 13.94 2.81 -19.60
N MET A 236 13.08 2.34 -20.47
CA MET A 236 13.36 1.20 -21.34
C MET A 236 12.84 1.45 -22.75
N PRO A 237 13.55 2.32 -23.51
CA PRO A 237 13.24 2.52 -24.91
C PRO A 237 13.24 1.18 -25.66
N PRO A 238 12.22 0.90 -26.48
CA PRO A 238 12.10 -0.37 -27.17
C PRO A 238 13.24 -0.59 -28.16
N GLU A 239 13.50 -1.84 -28.49
CA GLU A 239 14.51 -2.23 -29.49
C GLU A 239 14.09 -1.83 -30.90
N ASP A 240 15.06 -1.65 -31.79
CA ASP A 240 14.78 -1.37 -33.20
C ASP A 240 13.95 -2.52 -33.77
N GLY A 241 12.91 -2.19 -34.54
CA GLY A 241 11.93 -3.18 -35.06
C GLY A 241 10.86 -3.58 -34.07
N TRP A 242 10.73 -2.87 -32.95
CA TRP A 242 9.69 -3.13 -31.96
C TRP A 242 8.26 -3.03 -32.52
N GLU A 243 8.06 -2.21 -33.55
CA GLU A 243 6.77 -1.99 -34.20
C GLU A 243 6.25 -3.31 -34.82
N GLU A 244 7.08 -4.01 -35.57
CA GLU A 244 6.74 -5.30 -36.16
C GLU A 244 6.50 -6.36 -35.07
N HIS A 245 7.37 -6.39 -34.06
CA HIS A 245 7.27 -7.32 -32.93
C HIS A 245 5.98 -7.10 -32.12
N MET A 246 5.62 -5.85 -31.84
CA MET A 246 4.35 -5.53 -31.18
C MET A 246 3.16 -5.99 -32.00
N CYS A 247 3.12 -5.65 -33.30
CA CYS A 247 2.05 -6.04 -34.21
C CYS A 247 1.92 -7.56 -34.32
N GLN A 248 3.02 -8.28 -34.44
CA GLN A 248 3.02 -9.75 -34.45
C GLN A 248 2.39 -10.30 -33.18
N LYS A 249 2.80 -9.80 -32.03
CA LYS A 249 2.30 -10.24 -30.72
C LYS A 249 0.81 -9.98 -30.55
N LEU A 250 0.31 -8.81 -30.95
CA LEU A 250 -1.12 -8.51 -30.95
C LEU A 250 -1.92 -9.43 -31.86
N SER A 251 -1.40 -9.70 -33.04
CA SER A 251 -1.99 -10.66 -34.01
C SER A 251 -2.06 -12.08 -33.44
N GLU A 252 -0.97 -12.57 -32.84
CA GLU A 252 -0.92 -13.87 -32.18
C GLU A 252 -1.91 -13.98 -31.02
N SER A 253 -2.05 -12.93 -30.21
CA SER A 253 -3.04 -12.88 -29.12
C SER A 253 -4.47 -13.03 -29.65
N ARG A 254 -4.78 -12.35 -30.76
CA ARG A 254 -6.08 -12.47 -31.46
C ARG A 254 -6.31 -13.83 -32.05
N SER A 255 -5.31 -14.42 -32.72
CA SER A 255 -5.43 -15.76 -33.33
C SER A 255 -5.68 -16.85 -32.29
N ARG A 256 -5.24 -16.65 -31.04
CA ARG A 256 -5.49 -17.54 -29.90
C ARG A 256 -6.82 -17.27 -29.19
N GLY A 257 -7.71 -16.42 -29.75
CA GLY A 257 -9.05 -16.18 -29.26
C GLY A 257 -9.21 -14.98 -28.34
N SER A 258 -8.17 -14.16 -28.11
CA SER A 258 -8.33 -12.90 -27.40
C SER A 258 -9.25 -11.96 -28.15
N ARG A 259 -10.23 -11.37 -27.44
CA ARG A 259 -11.18 -10.44 -28.04
C ARG A 259 -10.77 -8.97 -27.89
N LEU A 260 -9.71 -8.69 -27.17
CA LEU A 260 -9.23 -7.33 -26.92
C LEU A 260 -7.70 -7.30 -26.85
N ASN A 261 -7.15 -6.11 -27.05
CA ASN A 261 -5.76 -5.82 -26.74
C ASN A 261 -5.69 -4.49 -25.96
N ILE A 262 -4.80 -4.43 -24.98
CA ILE A 262 -4.53 -3.24 -24.19
C ILE A 262 -3.04 -2.91 -24.31
N ILE A 263 -2.76 -1.69 -24.72
CA ILE A 263 -1.41 -1.11 -24.80
C ILE A 263 -1.35 0.08 -23.87
N ILE A 264 -0.38 0.13 -22.97
CA ILE A 264 -0.17 1.24 -22.07
C ILE A 264 1.10 1.99 -22.44
N VAL A 265 0.99 3.30 -22.58
CA VAL A 265 2.09 4.19 -22.96
C VAL A 265 2.27 5.23 -21.84
N ALA A 266 3.48 5.33 -21.30
CA ALA A 266 3.81 6.41 -20.40
C ALA A 266 3.95 7.72 -21.17
N GLU A 267 3.50 8.84 -20.59
CA GLU A 267 3.58 10.19 -21.19
C GLU A 267 4.98 10.54 -21.74
N GLY A 268 6.03 10.05 -21.09
CA GLY A 268 7.41 10.31 -21.47
C GLY A 268 8.09 9.19 -22.25
N ALA A 269 7.35 8.24 -22.83
CA ALA A 269 7.95 7.14 -23.59
C ALA A 269 8.68 7.64 -24.83
N THR A 270 9.88 7.11 -25.06
CA THR A 270 10.75 7.46 -26.21
C THR A 270 11.34 6.22 -26.84
N ASP A 271 11.76 6.35 -28.12
CA ASP A 271 12.61 5.37 -28.77
C ASP A 271 14.09 5.53 -28.32
N ARG A 272 14.97 4.67 -28.84
CA ARG A 272 16.42 4.71 -28.55
C ARG A 272 17.12 5.98 -29.04
N GLN A 273 16.53 6.70 -29.99
CA GLN A 273 17.02 7.96 -30.52
C GLN A 273 16.49 9.16 -29.73
N GLY A 274 15.67 8.93 -28.70
CA GLY A 274 15.07 9.98 -27.87
C GLY A 274 13.83 10.64 -28.50
N LYS A 275 13.30 10.09 -29.59
CA LYS A 275 12.05 10.57 -30.18
C LYS A 275 10.86 10.06 -29.40
N ALA A 276 9.91 10.96 -29.09
CA ALA A 276 8.71 10.61 -28.36
C ALA A 276 7.85 9.58 -29.11
N ILE A 277 7.38 8.57 -28.39
CA ILE A 277 6.39 7.59 -28.87
C ILE A 277 5.05 7.99 -28.26
N THR A 278 4.16 8.53 -29.09
CA THR A 278 2.82 8.97 -28.67
C THR A 278 1.78 7.87 -28.85
N VAL A 279 0.66 7.99 -28.13
CA VAL A 279 -0.48 7.07 -28.29
C VAL A 279 -1.07 7.09 -29.70
N ASP A 280 -1.04 8.24 -30.37
CA ASP A 280 -1.49 8.36 -31.75
C ASP A 280 -0.56 7.62 -32.70
N ASN A 281 0.76 7.72 -32.52
CA ASN A 281 1.73 6.94 -33.30
C ASN A 281 1.48 5.43 -33.16
N VAL A 282 1.23 4.95 -31.92
CA VAL A 282 0.95 3.53 -31.67
C VAL A 282 -0.38 3.11 -32.27
N LYS A 283 -1.42 3.93 -32.17
CA LYS A 283 -2.72 3.68 -32.81
C LYS A 283 -2.58 3.55 -34.30
N ASP A 284 -1.94 4.52 -34.97
CA ASP A 284 -1.77 4.56 -36.41
C ASP A 284 -0.96 3.32 -36.91
N LEU A 285 0.04 2.92 -36.14
CA LEU A 285 0.81 1.71 -36.37
C LEU A 285 -0.08 0.45 -36.36
N VAL A 286 -0.88 0.27 -35.30
CA VAL A 286 -1.78 -0.89 -35.15
C VAL A 286 -2.82 -0.92 -36.27
N VAL A 287 -3.40 0.20 -36.63
CA VAL A 287 -4.39 0.33 -37.71
C VAL A 287 -3.76 0.00 -39.05
N SER A 288 -2.58 0.55 -39.35
CA SER A 288 -1.92 0.35 -40.65
C SER A 288 -1.41 -1.07 -40.81
N CYS A 289 -0.85 -1.70 -39.79
CA CYS A 289 -0.26 -3.03 -39.87
C CYS A 289 -1.27 -4.16 -39.73
N LEU A 290 -2.29 -4.00 -38.90
CA LEU A 290 -3.22 -5.07 -38.52
C LEU A 290 -4.68 -4.83 -38.94
N GLY A 291 -5.04 -3.59 -39.25
CA GLY A 291 -6.43 -3.22 -39.54
C GLY A 291 -7.37 -3.32 -38.32
N PHE A 292 -6.84 -3.40 -37.11
CA PHE A 292 -7.66 -3.51 -35.90
C PHE A 292 -8.36 -2.19 -35.56
N ASP A 293 -9.64 -2.25 -35.18
CA ASP A 293 -10.34 -1.08 -34.61
C ASP A 293 -9.67 -0.64 -33.32
N THR A 294 -8.92 0.46 -33.40
CA THR A 294 -8.05 0.94 -32.34
C THR A 294 -8.52 2.30 -31.82
N ARG A 295 -8.63 2.43 -30.51
CA ARG A 295 -9.04 3.65 -29.80
C ARG A 295 -7.93 4.12 -28.88
N VAL A 296 -7.85 5.45 -28.72
CA VAL A 296 -6.93 6.11 -27.77
C VAL A 296 -7.71 6.62 -26.57
N THR A 297 -7.13 6.49 -25.39
CA THR A 297 -7.62 7.11 -24.16
C THR A 297 -6.44 7.74 -23.42
N ILE A 298 -6.51 9.06 -23.22
CA ILE A 298 -5.53 9.80 -22.42
C ILE A 298 -6.16 10.09 -21.08
N LEU A 299 -5.62 9.51 -20.00
CA LEU A 299 -6.21 9.63 -18.67
C LEU A 299 -6.00 11.04 -18.09
N GLY A 300 -4.83 11.64 -18.30
CA GLY A 300 -4.55 13.00 -17.84
C GLY A 300 -4.71 13.17 -16.32
N HIS A 301 -5.27 14.32 -15.91
CA HIS A 301 -5.33 14.75 -14.51
C HIS A 301 -6.30 13.97 -13.61
N VAL A 302 -7.15 13.09 -14.14
CA VAL A 302 -7.97 12.19 -13.29
C VAL A 302 -7.09 11.31 -12.38
N GLN A 303 -5.84 11.09 -12.77
CA GLN A 303 -4.86 10.32 -12.00
C GLN A 303 -4.39 11.05 -10.72
N ARG A 304 -4.51 12.38 -10.68
CA ARG A 304 -4.11 13.20 -9.52
C ARG A 304 -5.24 13.47 -8.54
N GLY A 305 -6.49 13.30 -8.97
CA GLY A 305 -7.67 13.67 -8.22
C GLY A 305 -8.34 12.49 -7.51
N GLY A 306 -9.43 12.84 -6.85
CA GLY A 306 -10.27 11.88 -6.16
C GLY A 306 -9.82 11.54 -4.75
N THR A 307 -10.61 10.70 -4.10
CA THR A 307 -10.39 10.27 -2.73
C THR A 307 -9.11 9.42 -2.62
N PRO A 308 -8.24 9.68 -1.64
CA PRO A 308 -7.05 8.86 -1.42
C PRO A 308 -7.41 7.44 -1.01
N SER A 309 -6.59 6.47 -1.46
CA SER A 309 -6.71 5.08 -1.05
C SER A 309 -6.41 4.89 0.44
N ALA A 310 -6.82 3.76 0.99
CA ALA A 310 -6.49 3.41 2.37
C ALA A 310 -4.98 3.43 2.61
N PHE A 311 -4.20 2.86 1.69
CA PHE A 311 -2.73 2.85 1.78
C PHE A 311 -2.15 4.25 1.85
N ASP A 312 -2.53 5.17 0.97
CA ASP A 312 -2.00 6.53 0.96
C ASP A 312 -2.38 7.31 2.23
N ARG A 313 -3.56 7.08 2.80
CA ARG A 313 -3.95 7.69 4.08
C ARG A 313 -3.11 7.17 5.25
N ILE A 314 -2.82 5.88 5.29
CA ILE A 314 -1.99 5.26 6.32
C ILE A 314 -0.54 5.73 6.17
N LEU A 315 -0.01 5.68 4.95
CA LEU A 315 1.33 6.15 4.63
C LEU A 315 1.52 7.61 5.04
N ALA A 316 0.62 8.48 4.60
CA ALA A 316 0.67 9.91 4.91
C ALA A 316 0.53 10.19 6.40
N SER A 317 -0.34 9.48 7.11
CA SER A 317 -0.51 9.63 8.56
C SER A 317 0.75 9.21 9.32
N ARG A 318 1.36 8.09 8.96
CA ARG A 318 2.62 7.61 9.54
C ARG A 318 3.77 8.59 9.28
N MET A 319 3.91 9.03 8.03
CA MET A 319 4.96 9.98 7.64
C MET A 319 4.79 11.33 8.35
N GLY A 320 3.55 11.82 8.48
CA GLY A 320 3.27 13.09 9.16
C GLY A 320 3.64 13.07 10.64
N VAL A 321 3.30 11.99 11.34
CA VAL A 321 3.72 11.82 12.75
C VAL A 321 5.23 11.72 12.87
N GLU A 322 5.87 10.92 12.03
CA GLU A 322 7.32 10.77 12.04
C GLU A 322 8.05 12.07 11.69
N ALA A 323 7.48 12.89 10.79
CA ALA A 323 8.01 14.21 10.47
C ALA A 323 8.03 15.14 11.70
N VAL A 324 6.96 15.14 12.49
CA VAL A 324 6.91 15.92 13.75
C VAL A 324 7.97 15.42 14.73
N LEU A 325 8.08 14.11 14.93
CA LEU A 325 9.09 13.53 15.82
C LEU A 325 10.51 13.92 15.37
N ALA A 326 10.77 13.88 14.04
CA ALA A 326 12.05 14.27 13.47
C ALA A 326 12.38 15.75 13.75
N LEU A 327 11.40 16.64 13.62
CA LEU A 327 11.57 18.07 13.93
C LEU A 327 11.83 18.33 15.42
N LEU A 328 11.19 17.57 16.31
CA LEU A 328 11.39 17.71 17.75
C LEU A 328 12.77 17.23 18.22
N GLU A 329 13.29 16.18 17.59
CA GLU A 329 14.60 15.62 17.88
C GLU A 329 15.74 16.36 17.18
N ALA A 330 15.43 17.25 16.24
CA ALA A 330 16.45 18.00 15.48
C ALA A 330 17.25 18.93 16.39
N SER A 331 18.56 19.01 16.14
CA SER A 331 19.53 19.90 16.76
C SER A 331 20.29 20.67 15.69
N ASP A 332 21.11 21.62 16.09
CA ASP A 332 21.90 22.49 15.19
C ASP A 332 22.74 21.72 14.16
N SER A 333 23.20 20.53 14.55
CA SER A 333 24.00 19.64 13.69
C SER A 333 23.15 18.66 12.84
N THR A 334 21.83 18.65 13.00
CA THR A 334 20.96 17.68 12.31
C THR A 334 20.71 18.14 10.86
N PRO A 335 21.12 17.35 9.84
CA PRO A 335 20.81 17.70 8.45
C PRO A 335 19.31 17.59 8.17
N ALA A 336 18.84 18.30 7.14
CA ALA A 336 17.49 18.10 6.63
C ALA A 336 17.27 16.64 6.23
N CYS A 337 16.12 16.08 6.58
CA CYS A 337 15.79 14.69 6.27
C CYS A 337 14.48 14.57 5.50
N VAL A 338 14.34 13.44 4.82
CA VAL A 338 13.09 12.98 4.23
C VAL A 338 12.59 11.80 5.06
N VAL A 339 11.33 11.84 5.43
CA VAL A 339 10.65 10.69 6.02
C VAL A 339 10.17 9.78 4.89
N SER A 340 10.58 8.54 4.92
CA SER A 340 10.42 7.57 3.85
C SER A 340 9.86 6.26 4.37
N LEU A 341 9.29 5.46 3.47
CA LEU A 341 8.84 4.10 3.74
C LEU A 341 9.89 3.09 3.26
N CYS A 342 10.28 2.19 4.16
CA CYS A 342 11.16 1.06 3.87
C CYS A 342 10.50 -0.25 4.33
N GLY A 343 9.84 -0.96 3.41
CA GLY A 343 8.97 -2.09 3.75
C GLY A 343 7.76 -1.63 4.55
N ASN A 344 7.65 -2.08 5.79
CA ASN A 344 6.61 -1.68 6.72
C ASN A 344 7.10 -0.71 7.82
N GLN A 345 8.26 -0.08 7.64
CA GLN A 345 8.87 0.82 8.62
C GLN A 345 9.06 2.23 8.07
N ALA A 346 8.78 3.22 8.90
CA ALA A 346 9.20 4.60 8.65
C ALA A 346 10.70 4.74 8.90
N VAL A 347 11.39 5.45 8.02
CA VAL A 347 12.84 5.72 8.11
C VAL A 347 13.10 7.19 7.82
N ARG A 348 14.18 7.73 8.38
CA ARG A 348 14.66 9.09 8.09
C ARG A 348 15.93 9.00 7.27
N LEU A 349 15.94 9.62 6.10
CA LEU A 349 17.07 9.64 5.20
C LEU A 349 17.56 11.08 4.99
N PRO A 350 18.87 11.31 4.79
CA PRO A 350 19.38 12.63 4.45
C PRO A 350 18.74 13.13 3.16
N LEU A 351 18.16 14.33 3.18
CA LEU A 351 17.38 14.87 2.07
C LEU A 351 18.22 15.00 0.81
N MET A 352 19.41 15.59 0.91
CA MET A 352 20.25 15.84 -0.27
C MET A 352 20.81 14.58 -0.91
N GLU A 353 21.09 13.54 -0.13
CA GLU A 353 21.53 12.26 -0.69
C GLU A 353 20.41 11.64 -1.55
N CYS A 354 19.16 11.71 -1.08
CA CYS A 354 18.00 11.22 -1.84
C CYS A 354 17.78 12.03 -3.12
N VAL A 355 17.87 13.38 -3.05
CA VAL A 355 17.69 14.27 -4.21
C VAL A 355 18.81 14.07 -5.24
N GLN A 356 20.06 13.94 -4.82
CA GLN A 356 21.19 13.70 -5.73
C GLN A 356 21.09 12.35 -6.43
N MET A 357 20.57 11.31 -5.74
CA MET A 357 20.31 10.00 -6.36
C MET A 357 19.24 10.08 -7.45
N VAL A 358 18.25 10.96 -7.31
CA VAL A 358 17.23 11.20 -8.36
C VAL A 358 17.86 11.82 -9.61
N SER A 359 18.79 12.77 -9.44
CA SER A 359 19.47 13.46 -10.56
C SER A 359 20.39 12.54 -11.36
N ALA A 360 20.93 11.50 -10.73
CA ALA A 360 21.71 10.49 -11.41
C ALA A 360 20.78 9.44 -12.02
N TYR A 361 20.30 9.67 -13.23
CA TYR A 361 19.36 8.83 -14.05
C TYR A 361 19.54 7.31 -13.95
N VAL A 362 20.65 6.86 -13.37
CA VAL A 362 21.04 5.46 -13.20
C VAL A 362 20.33 4.79 -12.02
N SER A 363 19.84 5.55 -11.03
CA SER A 363 19.38 4.96 -9.78
C SER A 363 17.92 4.50 -9.82
N LEU A 364 17.07 5.05 -10.69
CA LEU A 364 15.69 4.61 -10.86
C LEU A 364 15.58 3.20 -11.50
N ILE A 365 16.48 2.89 -12.45
CA ILE A 365 16.56 1.56 -13.07
C ILE A 365 17.02 0.51 -12.04
N PHE A 366 17.80 0.90 -11.03
CA PHE A 366 18.30 0.00 -9.98
C PHE A 366 17.38 -0.11 -8.75
N CYS A 367 16.21 0.50 -8.75
CA CYS A 367 15.21 0.17 -7.75
C CYS A 367 14.76 -1.28 -7.96
N ARG A 368 15.14 -2.18 -7.05
CA ARG A 368 14.79 -3.62 -7.13
C ARG A 368 13.30 -3.85 -7.35
N SER A 369 12.46 -2.94 -6.90
CA SER A 369 11.00 -3.01 -7.10
C SER A 369 10.63 -2.82 -8.57
N PHE A 370 11.24 -1.86 -9.28
CA PHE A 370 10.98 -1.60 -10.70
C PHE A 370 11.45 -2.77 -11.58
N GLU A 371 12.67 -3.24 -11.36
CA GLU A 371 13.25 -4.38 -12.07
C GLU A 371 12.41 -5.66 -11.87
N ASN A 372 11.97 -5.92 -10.64
CA ASN A 372 11.11 -7.06 -10.35
C ASN A 372 9.75 -6.97 -11.05
N ASN A 373 9.15 -5.79 -11.13
CA ASN A 373 7.90 -5.57 -11.86
C ASN A 373 8.09 -5.82 -13.36
N LEU A 374 9.17 -5.29 -13.94
CA LEU A 374 9.51 -5.45 -15.35
C LEU A 374 9.76 -6.92 -15.71
N ASN A 375 10.55 -7.61 -14.90
CA ASN A 375 10.85 -9.03 -15.11
C ASN A 375 9.58 -9.88 -15.01
N THR A 376 8.70 -9.59 -14.04
CA THR A 376 7.41 -10.28 -13.91
C THR A 376 6.51 -9.99 -15.12
N TYR A 377 6.45 -8.73 -15.57
CA TYR A 377 5.69 -8.36 -16.76
C TYR A 377 6.18 -9.10 -18.00
N LYS A 378 7.48 -9.11 -18.27
CA LYS A 378 8.10 -9.87 -19.39
C LYS A 378 7.83 -11.37 -19.30
N LEU A 379 7.84 -11.91 -18.07
CA LEU A 379 7.56 -13.32 -17.83
C LEU A 379 6.13 -13.71 -18.21
N LEU A 380 5.15 -12.85 -17.99
CA LEU A 380 3.72 -13.12 -18.16
C LEU A 380 3.13 -12.63 -19.47
N SER A 381 3.79 -11.69 -20.13
CA SER A 381 3.23 -11.03 -21.32
C SER A 381 3.45 -11.77 -22.63
N TYR A 382 4.36 -12.73 -22.66
CA TYR A 382 4.74 -13.44 -23.89
C TYR A 382 4.59 -14.95 -23.73
N HIS A 383 3.80 -15.56 -24.59
CA HIS A 383 3.69 -17.02 -24.73
C HIS A 383 4.73 -17.49 -25.75
N LYS A 384 5.67 -18.32 -25.33
CA LYS A 384 6.58 -19.01 -26.24
C LYS A 384 5.81 -20.04 -27.05
N ALA A 385 6.24 -20.29 -28.29
CA ALA A 385 5.73 -21.43 -29.06
C ALA A 385 6.03 -22.74 -28.30
N ASP A 386 5.15 -23.72 -28.43
CA ASP A 386 5.31 -25.00 -27.72
C ASP A 386 6.67 -25.67 -28.00
N SER A 387 7.23 -25.46 -29.21
CA SER A 387 8.58 -25.91 -29.59
C SER A 387 9.72 -25.21 -28.88
N GLU A 388 9.49 -24.03 -28.28
CA GLU A 388 10.49 -23.22 -27.56
C GLU A 388 10.40 -23.41 -26.03
N LEU A 389 9.41 -24.16 -25.56
CA LEU A 389 9.23 -24.41 -24.13
C LEU A 389 10.22 -25.50 -23.66
N PRO A 390 10.77 -25.37 -22.44
CA PRO A 390 11.55 -26.43 -21.81
C PRO A 390 10.71 -27.71 -21.76
N ASN A 391 11.28 -28.84 -22.12
CA ASN A 391 10.58 -30.12 -22.03
C ASN A 391 10.62 -30.56 -20.54
N SER A 392 9.49 -30.43 -19.85
CA SER A 392 9.33 -30.86 -18.48
C SER A 392 8.28 -31.98 -18.39
N SER A 393 8.60 -33.03 -17.66
CA SER A 393 7.64 -34.12 -17.36
C SER A 393 6.84 -33.87 -16.08
N PHE A 394 6.95 -32.71 -15.46
CA PHE A 394 6.33 -32.43 -14.17
C PHE A 394 4.93 -31.86 -14.31
N ASN A 395 4.05 -32.30 -13.39
CA ASN A 395 2.68 -31.85 -13.25
C ASN A 395 2.53 -31.07 -11.94
N VAL A 396 2.07 -29.83 -12.01
CA VAL A 396 1.88 -28.95 -10.86
C VAL A 396 0.40 -28.64 -10.69
N ALA A 397 -0.14 -28.87 -9.50
CA ALA A 397 -1.54 -28.58 -9.17
C ALA A 397 -1.65 -27.26 -8.38
N VAL A 398 -2.65 -26.47 -8.73
CA VAL A 398 -3.01 -25.20 -8.07
C VAL A 398 -4.42 -25.31 -7.52
N LEU A 399 -4.62 -24.94 -6.25
CA LEU A 399 -5.93 -24.93 -5.60
C LEU A 399 -6.07 -23.74 -4.63
N ASN A 400 -7.31 -23.33 -4.41
CA ASN A 400 -7.68 -22.31 -3.45
C ASN A 400 -8.34 -22.93 -2.22
N VAL A 401 -7.98 -22.51 -1.03
CA VAL A 401 -8.48 -23.05 0.25
C VAL A 401 -8.87 -21.92 1.20
N GLY A 402 -9.97 -22.11 1.92
CA GLY A 402 -10.48 -21.15 2.91
C GLY A 402 -11.55 -20.23 2.35
N ALA A 403 -11.66 -19.04 2.90
CA ALA A 403 -12.57 -18.02 2.40
C ALA A 403 -11.99 -17.35 1.13
N PRO A 404 -12.84 -16.94 0.17
CA PRO A 404 -12.36 -16.23 -1.00
C PRO A 404 -11.77 -14.87 -0.62
N ALA A 405 -10.77 -14.45 -1.38
CA ALA A 405 -10.13 -13.14 -1.24
C ALA A 405 -9.80 -12.55 -2.61
N ALA A 406 -9.98 -11.25 -2.78
CA ALA A 406 -9.70 -10.56 -4.01
C ALA A 406 -8.20 -10.62 -4.35
N GLY A 407 -7.85 -11.09 -5.53
CA GLY A 407 -6.47 -11.32 -5.98
C GLY A 407 -6.07 -12.80 -6.06
N MET A 408 -6.88 -13.73 -5.55
CA MET A 408 -6.66 -15.18 -5.71
C MET A 408 -6.59 -15.57 -7.19
N ASN A 409 -7.48 -15.03 -8.01
CA ASN A 409 -7.53 -15.34 -9.44
C ASN A 409 -6.31 -14.80 -10.19
N ALA A 410 -5.81 -13.62 -9.82
CA ALA A 410 -4.57 -13.07 -10.35
C ALA A 410 -3.36 -13.96 -10.00
N ALA A 411 -3.31 -14.50 -8.80
CA ALA A 411 -2.29 -15.45 -8.37
C ALA A 411 -2.35 -16.76 -9.15
N VAL A 412 -3.55 -17.32 -9.33
CA VAL A 412 -3.75 -18.55 -10.14
C VAL A 412 -3.31 -18.31 -11.59
N ARG A 413 -3.71 -17.19 -12.19
CA ARG A 413 -3.27 -16.83 -13.56
C ARG A 413 -1.76 -16.80 -13.70
N SER A 414 -1.11 -16.12 -12.78
CA SER A 414 0.36 -16.03 -12.77
C SER A 414 1.00 -17.40 -12.61
N ALA A 415 0.54 -18.21 -11.67
CA ALA A 415 1.05 -19.56 -11.44
C ALA A 415 0.92 -20.44 -12.68
N VAL A 416 -0.24 -20.43 -13.33
CA VAL A 416 -0.49 -21.21 -14.55
C VAL A 416 0.45 -20.77 -15.67
N ARG A 417 0.55 -19.46 -15.93
CA ARG A 417 1.37 -18.95 -17.04
C ARG A 417 2.85 -19.16 -16.82
N VAL A 418 3.35 -18.94 -15.62
CA VAL A 418 4.75 -19.19 -15.28
C VAL A 418 5.06 -20.68 -15.32
N GLY A 419 4.17 -21.54 -14.81
CA GLY A 419 4.34 -22.99 -14.86
C GLY A 419 4.44 -23.54 -16.27
N ILE A 420 3.55 -23.09 -17.17
CA ILE A 420 3.60 -23.46 -18.60
C ILE A 420 4.91 -22.97 -19.24
N LYS A 421 5.36 -21.76 -18.92
CA LYS A 421 6.62 -21.21 -19.44
C LYS A 421 7.86 -21.96 -18.95
N GLU A 422 7.81 -22.52 -17.75
CA GLU A 422 8.84 -23.43 -17.21
C GLU A 422 8.75 -24.86 -17.81
N GLY A 423 7.74 -25.13 -18.64
CA GLY A 423 7.52 -26.41 -19.32
C GLY A 423 6.66 -27.41 -18.54
N HIS A 424 6.04 -26.99 -17.44
CA HIS A 424 5.17 -27.86 -16.64
C HIS A 424 3.76 -27.98 -17.24
N LYS A 425 3.11 -29.10 -16.98
CA LYS A 425 1.66 -29.22 -17.11
C LYS A 425 1.01 -28.69 -15.83
N MET A 426 0.08 -27.75 -16.01
CA MET A 426 -0.63 -27.14 -14.89
C MET A 426 -2.00 -27.77 -14.73
N PHE A 427 -2.35 -28.10 -13.49
CA PHE A 427 -3.65 -28.67 -13.13
C PHE A 427 -4.38 -27.75 -12.17
N ALA A 428 -5.63 -27.45 -12.49
CA ALA A 428 -6.53 -26.72 -11.62
C ALA A 428 -7.37 -27.68 -10.80
N VAL A 429 -7.39 -27.48 -9.51
CA VAL A 429 -8.26 -28.24 -8.58
C VAL A 429 -9.42 -27.36 -8.16
N ASN A 430 -10.63 -27.77 -8.44
CA ASN A 430 -11.81 -27.02 -8.04
C ASN A 430 -12.18 -27.33 -6.58
N ASP A 431 -12.78 -26.34 -5.88
CA ASP A 431 -13.32 -26.49 -4.51
C ASP A 431 -12.31 -27.00 -3.46
N GLY A 432 -11.06 -26.59 -3.59
CA GLY A 432 -10.02 -26.89 -2.61
C GLY A 432 -9.75 -28.39 -2.42
N PHE A 433 -9.44 -28.81 -1.21
CA PHE A 433 -9.18 -30.22 -0.92
C PHE A 433 -10.44 -31.11 -1.00
N GLU A 434 -11.64 -30.54 -0.88
CA GLU A 434 -12.86 -31.29 -1.11
C GLU A 434 -12.96 -31.75 -2.56
N GLY A 435 -12.73 -30.87 -3.50
CA GLY A 435 -12.66 -31.24 -4.92
C GLY A 435 -11.44 -32.10 -5.24
N PHE A 436 -10.33 -31.93 -4.52
CA PHE A 436 -9.13 -32.73 -4.71
C PHE A 436 -9.43 -34.22 -4.47
N TYR A 437 -9.96 -34.60 -3.31
CA TYR A 437 -10.23 -35.99 -3.03
C TYR A 437 -11.43 -36.57 -3.83
N LYS A 438 -12.27 -35.68 -4.40
CA LYS A 438 -13.35 -36.07 -5.31
C LYS A 438 -12.89 -36.19 -6.78
N GLY A 439 -11.62 -35.90 -7.07
CA GLY A 439 -11.06 -35.96 -8.43
C GLY A 439 -11.48 -34.81 -9.34
N GLN A 440 -11.89 -33.69 -8.80
CA GLN A 440 -12.23 -32.48 -9.57
C GLN A 440 -10.95 -31.74 -10.02
N ILE A 441 -10.14 -32.45 -10.79
CA ILE A 441 -8.82 -32.01 -11.23
C ILE A 441 -8.80 -32.01 -12.76
N LYS A 442 -8.44 -30.87 -13.36
CA LYS A 442 -8.34 -30.77 -14.82
C LYS A 442 -7.09 -29.99 -15.21
N GLU A 443 -6.54 -30.33 -16.37
CA GLU A 443 -5.46 -29.54 -16.98
C GLU A 443 -5.99 -28.14 -17.32
N ILE A 444 -5.19 -27.12 -17.04
CA ILE A 444 -5.49 -25.72 -17.32
C ILE A 444 -4.40 -25.12 -18.20
N LYS A 445 -4.81 -24.39 -19.23
CA LYS A 445 -3.94 -23.86 -20.28
C LYS A 445 -3.77 -22.34 -20.17
N TRP A 446 -2.81 -21.82 -20.91
CA TRP A 446 -2.48 -20.39 -20.94
C TRP A 446 -3.67 -19.47 -21.22
N GLY A 447 -4.55 -19.86 -22.16
CA GLY A 447 -5.73 -19.09 -22.54
C GLY A 447 -6.87 -19.13 -21.52
N ASP A 448 -6.97 -20.21 -20.74
CA ASP A 448 -8.09 -20.40 -19.81
C ASP A 448 -8.11 -19.36 -18.68
N VAL A 449 -6.95 -18.80 -18.36
CA VAL A 449 -6.79 -17.79 -17.30
C VAL A 449 -6.81 -16.34 -17.82
N ALA A 450 -7.16 -16.15 -19.09
CA ALA A 450 -7.25 -14.81 -19.66
C ALA A 450 -8.32 -13.97 -18.94
N GLY A 451 -7.99 -12.73 -18.58
CA GLY A 451 -8.89 -11.82 -17.90
C GLY A 451 -9.11 -12.07 -16.39
N TRP A 452 -8.39 -13.02 -15.80
CA TRP A 452 -8.58 -13.37 -14.39
C TRP A 452 -8.02 -12.34 -13.41
N THR A 453 -7.13 -11.45 -13.84
CA THR A 453 -6.50 -10.45 -12.97
C THR A 453 -7.48 -9.50 -12.28
N GLY A 454 -8.54 -9.11 -12.98
CA GLY A 454 -9.53 -8.16 -12.50
C GLY A 454 -10.74 -8.79 -11.79
N GLN A 455 -10.80 -10.12 -11.70
CA GLN A 455 -11.94 -10.80 -11.12
C GLN A 455 -11.74 -11.12 -9.64
N GLY A 456 -12.70 -10.69 -8.82
CA GLY A 456 -12.73 -11.02 -7.40
C GLY A 456 -13.22 -12.45 -7.12
N GLY A 457 -13.21 -12.84 -5.86
CA GLY A 457 -13.58 -14.17 -5.43
C GLY A 457 -12.57 -15.24 -5.88
N SER A 458 -13.06 -16.45 -6.11
CA SER A 458 -12.27 -17.59 -6.60
C SER A 458 -12.98 -18.30 -7.76
N ILE A 459 -12.42 -18.24 -8.94
CA ILE A 459 -12.95 -18.94 -10.13
C ILE A 459 -12.81 -20.45 -9.99
N LEU A 460 -11.73 -20.93 -9.36
CA LEU A 460 -11.55 -22.34 -9.04
C LEU A 460 -12.52 -22.86 -7.98
N GLY A 461 -13.22 -21.96 -7.29
CA GLY A 461 -13.94 -22.31 -6.06
C GLY A 461 -12.99 -22.53 -4.89
N THR A 462 -13.54 -22.53 -3.70
CA THR A 462 -12.77 -22.74 -2.46
C THR A 462 -13.64 -23.38 -1.39
N LYS A 463 -13.02 -24.20 -0.54
CA LYS A 463 -13.65 -24.85 0.63
C LYS A 463 -12.68 -24.77 1.81
N ARG A 464 -13.23 -24.90 3.02
CA ARG A 464 -12.47 -24.93 4.28
C ARG A 464 -12.08 -26.35 4.72
N THR A 465 -12.33 -27.36 3.88
CA THR A 465 -12.06 -28.76 4.18
C THR A 465 -10.56 -28.99 4.37
N LEU A 466 -10.19 -29.54 5.52
CA LEU A 466 -8.82 -29.92 5.85
C LEU A 466 -8.50 -31.34 5.34
N PRO A 467 -7.26 -31.62 4.94
CA PRO A 467 -6.88 -32.91 4.35
C PRO A 467 -6.81 -34.08 5.32
N ALA A 468 -6.64 -33.86 6.63
CA ALA A 468 -6.35 -34.89 7.62
C ALA A 468 -7.32 -36.09 7.62
N LYS A 469 -8.60 -35.88 7.30
CA LYS A 469 -9.62 -36.91 7.23
C LYS A 469 -9.73 -37.63 5.88
N HIS A 470 -8.97 -37.19 4.89
CA HIS A 470 -9.05 -37.63 3.49
C HIS A 470 -7.70 -37.94 2.85
N LEU A 471 -6.67 -38.21 3.67
CA LEU A 471 -5.29 -38.39 3.20
C LEU A 471 -5.16 -39.47 2.15
N ASP A 472 -5.76 -40.65 2.36
CA ASP A 472 -5.70 -41.78 1.41
C ASP A 472 -6.27 -41.41 0.03
N LYS A 473 -7.42 -40.70 0.04
CA LYS A 473 -8.06 -40.28 -1.23
C LYS A 473 -7.29 -39.17 -1.94
N ILE A 474 -6.68 -38.27 -1.19
CA ILE A 474 -5.83 -37.23 -1.76
C ILE A 474 -4.57 -37.87 -2.35
N ALA A 475 -3.93 -38.80 -1.66
CA ALA A 475 -2.78 -39.56 -2.14
C ALA A 475 -3.12 -40.34 -3.42
N GLU A 476 -4.30 -40.97 -3.48
CA GLU A 476 -4.79 -41.64 -4.67
C GLU A 476 -4.91 -40.68 -5.88
N GLN A 477 -5.46 -39.49 -5.68
CA GLN A 477 -5.58 -38.50 -6.76
C GLN A 477 -4.23 -37.96 -7.23
N ILE A 478 -3.27 -37.83 -6.32
CA ILE A 478 -1.89 -37.47 -6.67
C ILE A 478 -1.28 -38.53 -7.61
N ARG A 479 -1.51 -39.82 -7.33
CA ARG A 479 -1.05 -40.93 -8.19
C ARG A 479 -1.76 -40.94 -9.53
N ILE A 480 -3.10 -40.83 -9.55
CA ILE A 480 -3.92 -40.87 -10.77
C ILE A 480 -3.49 -39.78 -11.76
N HIS A 481 -3.28 -38.56 -11.28
CA HIS A 481 -2.92 -37.41 -12.11
C HIS A 481 -1.40 -37.19 -12.22
N ASN A 482 -0.61 -38.04 -11.59
CA ASN A 482 0.84 -37.89 -11.51
C ASN A 482 1.28 -36.49 -11.07
N ILE A 483 0.67 -35.97 -9.99
CA ILE A 483 0.97 -34.64 -9.46
C ILE A 483 2.33 -34.65 -8.76
N ASN A 484 3.21 -33.75 -9.17
CA ASN A 484 4.59 -33.69 -8.65
C ASN A 484 4.84 -32.52 -7.69
N ALA A 485 3.95 -31.53 -7.66
CA ALA A 485 4.02 -30.39 -6.74
C ALA A 485 2.65 -29.78 -6.52
N LEU A 486 2.47 -29.11 -5.37
CA LEU A 486 1.25 -28.40 -5.00
C LEU A 486 1.51 -26.92 -4.73
N LEU A 487 0.67 -26.05 -5.29
CA LEU A 487 0.56 -24.66 -4.92
C LEU A 487 -0.82 -24.41 -4.30
N VAL A 488 -0.85 -24.07 -3.01
CA VAL A 488 -2.08 -23.83 -2.25
C VAL A 488 -2.20 -22.34 -1.98
N ILE A 489 -3.29 -21.74 -2.39
CA ILE A 489 -3.56 -20.31 -2.23
C ILE A 489 -4.73 -20.14 -1.27
N GLY A 490 -4.50 -19.50 -0.12
CA GLY A 490 -5.57 -19.29 0.85
C GLY A 490 -5.12 -18.72 2.18
N GLY A 491 -6.04 -18.66 3.10
CA GLY A 491 -5.83 -18.09 4.43
C GLY A 491 -5.22 -19.07 5.43
N PHE A 492 -5.64 -18.95 6.68
CA PHE A 492 -5.14 -19.79 7.76
C PHE A 492 -5.36 -21.28 7.50
N GLU A 493 -6.53 -21.63 6.92
CA GLU A 493 -6.83 -23.00 6.52
C GLU A 493 -5.83 -23.57 5.52
N ALA A 494 -5.35 -22.75 4.58
CA ALA A 494 -4.35 -23.20 3.60
C ALA A 494 -2.99 -23.50 4.28
N PHE A 495 -2.58 -22.68 5.23
CA PHE A 495 -1.40 -22.91 6.07
C PHE A 495 -1.56 -24.22 6.86
N GLU A 496 -2.69 -24.40 7.51
CA GLU A 496 -3.01 -25.60 8.29
C GLU A 496 -3.05 -26.87 7.42
N CYS A 497 -3.63 -26.77 6.20
CA CYS A 497 -3.63 -27.87 5.24
C CYS A 497 -2.21 -28.32 4.89
N LEU A 498 -1.32 -27.38 4.59
CA LEU A 498 0.05 -27.73 4.23
C LEU A 498 0.82 -28.35 5.39
N LEU A 499 0.57 -27.85 6.60
CA LEU A 499 1.16 -28.42 7.81
C LEU A 499 0.72 -29.89 8.00
N GLN A 500 -0.59 -30.18 7.82
CA GLN A 500 -1.13 -31.54 7.90
C GLN A 500 -0.54 -32.47 6.81
N LEU A 501 -0.39 -31.99 5.57
CA LEU A 501 0.22 -32.78 4.50
C LEU A 501 1.72 -33.02 4.74
N TYR A 502 2.44 -32.05 5.30
CA TYR A 502 3.83 -32.22 5.69
C TYR A 502 3.97 -33.30 6.79
N GLU A 503 3.16 -33.22 7.83
CA GLU A 503 3.14 -34.22 8.91
C GLU A 503 2.77 -35.63 8.38
N ALA A 504 1.88 -35.70 7.39
CA ALA A 504 1.46 -36.94 6.75
C ALA A 504 2.51 -37.61 5.84
N ARG A 505 3.63 -36.94 5.54
CA ARG A 505 4.76 -37.51 4.77
C ARG A 505 5.32 -38.80 5.42
N THR A 506 5.22 -38.93 6.72
CA THR A 506 5.67 -40.11 7.46
C THR A 506 4.84 -41.34 7.17
N SER A 507 3.58 -41.19 6.79
CA SER A 507 2.65 -42.27 6.53
C SER A 507 2.31 -42.45 5.04
N HIS A 508 2.46 -41.40 4.23
CA HIS A 508 2.13 -41.38 2.80
C HIS A 508 3.26 -40.78 1.99
N GLU A 509 3.96 -41.60 1.26
CA GLU A 509 5.08 -41.17 0.40
C GLU A 509 4.63 -40.23 -0.74
N ASP A 510 3.37 -40.31 -1.13
CA ASP A 510 2.78 -39.44 -2.17
C ASP A 510 2.83 -37.96 -1.84
N PHE A 511 2.91 -37.59 -0.56
CA PHE A 511 3.08 -36.21 -0.08
C PHE A 511 4.54 -35.77 -0.02
N CYS A 512 5.49 -36.63 -0.33
CA CYS A 512 6.89 -36.26 -0.46
C CYS A 512 7.18 -35.54 -1.79
N ILE A 513 6.48 -34.45 -2.02
CA ILE A 513 6.55 -33.57 -3.18
C ILE A 513 6.73 -32.13 -2.71
N PRO A 514 7.32 -31.23 -3.51
CA PRO A 514 7.39 -29.82 -3.17
C PRO A 514 6.00 -29.21 -3.04
N MET A 515 5.80 -28.45 -1.96
CA MET A 515 4.52 -27.80 -1.66
C MET A 515 4.78 -26.37 -1.19
N CYS A 516 3.94 -25.43 -1.66
CA CYS A 516 4.03 -24.03 -1.30
C CYS A 516 2.63 -23.46 -0.99
N VAL A 517 2.54 -22.64 0.06
CA VAL A 517 1.36 -21.85 0.39
C VAL A 517 1.59 -20.38 0.06
N LEU A 518 0.60 -19.77 -0.61
CA LEU A 518 0.50 -18.33 -0.77
C LEU A 518 -0.59 -17.79 0.15
N PRO A 519 -0.29 -16.83 1.05
CA PRO A 519 -1.27 -16.28 1.98
C PRO A 519 -2.29 -15.40 1.24
N ALA A 520 -3.55 -15.80 1.28
CA ALA A 520 -4.66 -15.08 0.67
C ALA A 520 -5.88 -15.10 1.59
N THR A 521 -6.12 -13.99 2.26
CA THR A 521 -7.24 -13.77 3.18
C THR A 521 -7.39 -12.30 3.49
N ILE A 522 -8.62 -11.83 3.67
CA ILE A 522 -8.87 -10.45 4.10
C ILE A 522 -8.44 -10.21 5.56
N SER A 523 -8.42 -11.25 6.38
CA SER A 523 -8.12 -11.15 7.82
C SER A 523 -6.66 -10.80 8.13
N ASN A 524 -5.76 -11.01 7.18
CA ASN A 524 -4.31 -10.84 7.37
C ASN A 524 -3.74 -11.58 8.59
N ASN A 525 -4.25 -12.79 8.86
CA ASN A 525 -3.97 -13.59 10.05
C ASN A 525 -3.09 -14.81 9.80
N VAL A 526 -2.43 -14.89 8.64
CA VAL A 526 -1.54 -16.01 8.31
C VAL A 526 -0.16 -15.76 8.90
N PRO A 527 0.42 -16.72 9.65
CA PRO A 527 1.79 -16.57 10.17
C PRO A 527 2.80 -16.56 9.01
N GLY A 528 3.93 -15.90 9.22
CA GLY A 528 5.01 -15.87 8.23
C GLY A 528 4.89 -14.79 7.14
N THR A 529 3.86 -13.95 7.19
CA THR A 529 3.70 -12.85 6.24
C THR A 529 3.21 -11.58 6.90
N ASP A 530 3.69 -10.43 6.44
CA ASP A 530 3.21 -9.12 6.88
C ASP A 530 1.90 -8.75 6.21
N LEU A 531 1.69 -9.18 4.95
CA LEU A 531 0.48 -8.93 4.19
C LEU A 531 0.00 -10.19 3.48
N SER A 532 -1.32 -10.33 3.39
CA SER A 532 -2.00 -11.39 2.65
C SER A 532 -2.73 -10.82 1.43
N ILE A 533 -2.83 -11.62 0.36
CA ILE A 533 -3.62 -11.27 -0.83
C ILE A 533 -5.09 -11.07 -0.41
N GLY A 534 -5.68 -9.95 -0.79
CA GLY A 534 -7.07 -9.60 -0.49
C GLY A 534 -7.28 -8.65 0.67
N ALA A 535 -6.30 -8.51 1.57
CA ALA A 535 -6.41 -7.61 2.73
C ALA A 535 -6.49 -6.13 2.31
N ASP A 536 -5.73 -5.71 1.31
CA ASP A 536 -5.75 -4.34 0.79
C ASP A 536 -7.09 -3.98 0.14
N THR A 537 -7.65 -4.87 -0.66
CA THR A 537 -8.97 -4.67 -1.28
C THR A 537 -10.06 -4.52 -0.22
N SER A 538 -10.06 -5.38 0.78
CA SER A 538 -11.01 -5.32 1.90
C SER A 538 -10.86 -4.02 2.69
N LEU A 539 -9.64 -3.60 2.95
CA LEU A 539 -9.35 -2.36 3.66
C LEU A 539 -9.90 -1.14 2.91
N ASN A 540 -9.71 -1.06 1.59
CA ASN A 540 -10.27 0.00 0.77
C ASN A 540 -11.82 0.01 0.79
N ALA A 541 -12.46 -1.16 0.75
CA ALA A 541 -13.91 -1.30 0.86
C ALA A 541 -14.44 -0.77 2.22
N ILE A 542 -13.75 -1.08 3.31
CA ILE A 542 -14.08 -0.58 4.66
C ILE A 542 -13.98 0.95 4.69
N VAL A 543 -12.87 1.50 4.22
CA VAL A 543 -12.61 2.95 4.26
C VAL A 543 -13.62 3.73 3.41
N GLU A 544 -13.91 3.26 2.20
CA GLU A 544 -14.92 3.85 1.33
C GLU A 544 -16.31 3.84 1.99
N THR A 545 -16.68 2.73 2.61
CA THR A 545 -17.95 2.62 3.34
C THR A 545 -18.01 3.57 4.53
N CYS A 546 -16.93 3.67 5.30
CA CYS A 546 -16.83 4.62 6.41
C CYS A 546 -16.98 6.07 5.94
N ASP A 547 -16.38 6.43 4.82
CA ASP A 547 -16.52 7.78 4.25
C ASP A 547 -17.96 8.09 3.83
N ARG A 548 -18.62 7.16 3.15
CA ARG A 548 -20.04 7.30 2.76
C ARG A 548 -20.95 7.43 3.98
N ILE A 549 -20.73 6.61 5.00
CA ILE A 549 -21.52 6.65 6.24
C ILE A 549 -21.30 7.98 6.97
N LYS A 550 -20.07 8.45 7.10
CA LYS A 550 -19.76 9.75 7.71
C LYS A 550 -20.45 10.90 6.98
N GLN A 551 -20.45 10.87 5.66
CA GLN A 551 -21.13 11.90 4.86
C GLN A 551 -22.65 11.91 5.07
N SER A 552 -23.28 10.78 5.36
CA SER A 552 -24.71 10.70 5.65
C SER A 552 -25.12 11.48 6.91
N ALA A 553 -24.19 11.79 7.79
CA ALA A 553 -24.42 12.65 8.97
C ALA A 553 -24.21 14.14 8.69
N SER A 554 -23.74 14.50 7.51
CA SER A 554 -23.49 15.89 7.12
C SER A 554 -24.81 16.68 7.07
N GLY A 555 -24.87 17.79 7.79
CA GLY A 555 -26.04 18.68 7.82
C GLY A 555 -27.20 18.20 8.71
N THR A 556 -27.05 17.13 9.47
CA THR A 556 -28.07 16.58 10.37
C THR A 556 -27.61 16.54 11.83
N LYS A 557 -28.37 15.86 12.68
CA LYS A 557 -28.07 15.67 14.10
C LYS A 557 -26.68 15.05 14.32
N ARG A 558 -26.08 15.32 15.48
CA ARG A 558 -24.87 14.70 15.96
C ARG A 558 -25.02 13.18 15.98
N ARG A 559 -24.12 12.45 15.33
CA ARG A 559 -24.17 10.99 15.19
C ARG A 559 -22.84 10.30 15.47
N VAL A 560 -22.96 9.15 16.12
CA VAL A 560 -21.86 8.19 16.28
C VAL A 560 -22.21 6.92 15.50
N PHE A 561 -21.29 6.50 14.66
CA PHE A 561 -21.41 5.26 13.90
C PHE A 561 -20.53 4.18 14.49
N ILE A 562 -21.12 3.03 14.80
CA ILE A 562 -20.42 1.84 15.26
C ILE A 562 -20.43 0.86 14.11
N ILE A 563 -19.25 0.52 13.61
CA ILE A 563 -19.06 -0.32 12.42
C ILE A 563 -18.32 -1.59 12.82
N GLU A 564 -18.96 -2.73 12.56
CA GLU A 564 -18.34 -4.03 12.76
C GLU A 564 -17.61 -4.47 11.49
N THR A 565 -16.35 -4.88 11.65
CA THR A 565 -15.52 -5.44 10.59
C THR A 565 -15.29 -6.92 10.81
N MET A 566 -15.12 -7.68 9.72
CA MET A 566 -14.65 -9.06 9.75
C MET A 566 -13.15 -9.13 10.13
N GLY A 567 -12.68 -10.32 10.36
CA GLY A 567 -11.26 -10.59 10.66
C GLY A 567 -11.06 -11.77 11.62
N GLY A 568 -12.13 -12.43 12.04
CA GLY A 568 -12.06 -13.41 13.11
C GLY A 568 -11.54 -12.76 14.39
N TYR A 569 -10.49 -13.31 14.98
CA TYR A 569 -9.81 -12.72 16.14
C TYR A 569 -8.72 -11.71 15.75
N CYS A 570 -8.36 -11.61 14.45
CA CYS A 570 -7.38 -10.65 13.99
C CYS A 570 -7.98 -9.24 13.80
N GLY A 571 -7.53 -8.30 14.56
CA GLY A 571 -7.99 -6.91 14.52
C GLY A 571 -7.36 -6.05 13.42
N TYR A 572 -6.63 -6.63 12.46
CA TYR A 572 -5.94 -5.88 11.40
C TYR A 572 -6.87 -4.91 10.65
N LEU A 573 -7.98 -5.41 10.11
CA LEU A 573 -8.90 -4.59 9.32
C LEU A 573 -9.55 -3.48 10.15
N ALA A 574 -9.93 -3.77 11.39
CA ALA A 574 -10.51 -2.76 12.28
C ALA A 574 -9.49 -1.67 12.65
N SER A 575 -8.28 -2.09 13.03
CA SER A 575 -7.24 -1.16 13.49
C SER A 575 -6.70 -0.27 12.37
N VAL A 576 -6.28 -0.89 11.27
CA VAL A 576 -5.71 -0.17 10.13
C VAL A 576 -6.79 0.59 9.37
N GLY A 577 -7.99 0.02 9.26
CA GLY A 577 -9.17 0.72 8.73
C GLY A 577 -9.59 1.91 9.58
N GLY A 578 -9.51 1.79 10.89
CA GLY A 578 -9.75 2.91 11.82
C GLY A 578 -8.78 4.06 11.63
N LEU A 579 -7.50 3.76 11.46
CA LEU A 579 -6.49 4.77 11.15
C LEU A 579 -6.79 5.48 9.80
N ALA A 580 -7.08 4.72 8.76
CA ALA A 580 -7.35 5.23 7.43
C ALA A 580 -8.70 5.98 7.31
N ALA A 581 -9.68 5.62 8.12
CA ALA A 581 -11.00 6.28 8.14
C ALA A 581 -11.10 7.41 9.17
N GLY A 582 -10.08 7.58 10.04
CA GLY A 582 -10.09 8.57 11.11
C GLY A 582 -11.09 8.24 12.21
N ALA A 583 -11.10 6.98 12.68
CA ALA A 583 -11.95 6.53 13.77
C ALA A 583 -11.53 7.19 15.10
N ASP A 584 -12.52 7.43 15.96
CA ASP A 584 -12.31 7.91 17.31
C ASP A 584 -11.82 6.80 18.23
N THR A 585 -12.27 5.58 17.98
CA THR A 585 -11.93 4.38 18.77
C THR A 585 -12.03 3.14 17.90
N VAL A 586 -11.17 2.17 18.22
CA VAL A 586 -11.17 0.83 17.61
C VAL A 586 -11.09 -0.23 18.70
N TYR A 587 -11.97 -1.23 18.64
CA TYR A 587 -11.99 -2.37 19.55
C TYR A 587 -11.51 -3.62 18.84
N ILE A 588 -10.43 -4.21 19.34
CA ILE A 588 -9.77 -5.41 18.79
C ILE A 588 -9.52 -6.44 19.90
N TYR A 589 -9.37 -7.71 19.50
CA TYR A 589 -9.09 -8.80 20.41
C TYR A 589 -7.71 -8.70 21.07
N GLU A 590 -6.71 -8.30 20.29
CA GLU A 590 -5.30 -8.21 20.70
C GLU A 590 -5.06 -7.12 21.76
N GLU A 591 -5.98 -6.19 21.90
CA GLU A 591 -5.96 -5.17 22.95
C GLU A 591 -7.26 -5.26 23.77
N PRO A 592 -7.25 -6.04 24.85
CA PRO A 592 -8.42 -6.22 25.71
C PRO A 592 -8.91 -4.90 26.28
N PHE A 593 -10.21 -4.71 26.31
CA PHE A 593 -10.87 -3.53 26.84
C PHE A 593 -11.98 -3.92 27.82
N ASN A 594 -12.36 -2.99 28.68
CA ASN A 594 -13.35 -3.18 29.73
C ASN A 594 -14.43 -2.07 29.70
N ILE A 595 -15.36 -2.13 30.63
CA ILE A 595 -16.49 -1.17 30.69
C ILE A 595 -16.02 0.28 30.92
N ARG A 596 -14.91 0.49 31.64
CA ARG A 596 -14.36 1.83 31.86
C ARG A 596 -13.78 2.44 30.59
N ASP A 597 -13.18 1.60 29.74
CA ASP A 597 -12.69 2.04 28.43
C ASP A 597 -13.87 2.49 27.56
N LEU A 598 -14.99 1.74 27.57
CA LEU A 598 -16.21 2.13 26.88
C LEU A 598 -16.75 3.48 27.39
N GLN A 599 -16.79 3.65 28.73
CA GLN A 599 -17.23 4.90 29.36
C GLN A 599 -16.34 6.07 28.95
N SER A 600 -15.02 5.92 29.02
CA SER A 600 -14.06 6.95 28.63
C SER A 600 -14.21 7.38 27.17
N ASN A 601 -14.51 6.43 26.28
CA ASN A 601 -14.76 6.73 24.88
C ASN A 601 -16.08 7.49 24.65
N VAL A 602 -17.14 7.19 25.40
CA VAL A 602 -18.40 7.96 25.36
C VAL A 602 -18.16 9.40 25.84
N GLU A 603 -17.40 9.57 26.92
CA GLU A 603 -17.02 10.89 27.46
C GLU A 603 -16.23 11.69 26.42
N HIS A 604 -15.24 11.06 25.76
CA HIS A 604 -14.49 11.68 24.66
C HIS A 604 -15.39 12.13 23.51
N LEU A 605 -16.30 11.28 23.03
CA LEU A 605 -17.24 11.60 21.97
C LEU A 605 -18.20 12.74 22.38
N THR A 606 -18.63 12.76 23.64
CA THR A 606 -19.48 13.83 24.19
C THR A 606 -18.76 15.16 24.17
N GLU A 607 -17.49 15.21 24.59
CA GLU A 607 -16.68 16.43 24.56
C GLU A 607 -16.42 16.89 23.14
N LYS A 608 -16.05 15.97 22.25
CA LYS A 608 -15.86 16.24 20.83
C LYS A 608 -17.10 16.90 20.18
N MET A 609 -18.28 16.40 20.51
CA MET A 609 -19.52 16.95 19.98
C MET A 609 -19.84 18.37 20.46
N LYS A 610 -19.25 18.81 21.58
CA LYS A 610 -19.39 20.20 22.08
C LYS A 610 -18.59 21.21 21.26
N THR A 611 -17.56 20.77 20.53
CA THR A 611 -16.68 21.66 19.76
C THR A 611 -17.19 21.95 18.34
N GLY A 612 -18.39 21.50 17.99
CA GLY A 612 -18.97 21.71 16.66
C GLY A 612 -18.75 20.56 15.69
N ILE A 613 -17.95 19.55 16.04
CA ILE A 613 -17.79 18.32 15.26
C ILE A 613 -18.98 17.42 15.52
N GLN A 614 -19.77 17.11 14.47
CA GLN A 614 -21.09 16.48 14.63
C GLN A 614 -21.09 14.98 14.42
N ARG A 615 -19.93 14.34 14.28
CA ARG A 615 -19.81 12.92 13.95
C ARG A 615 -18.72 12.21 14.72
N GLY A 616 -19.00 10.97 15.12
CA GLY A 616 -18.07 10.01 15.69
C GLY A 616 -18.06 8.73 14.91
N LEU A 617 -16.92 8.05 14.88
CA LEU A 617 -16.72 6.78 14.20
C LEU A 617 -16.02 5.80 15.13
N VAL A 618 -16.64 4.64 15.33
CA VAL A 618 -16.11 3.55 16.13
C VAL A 618 -16.06 2.31 15.24
N LEU A 619 -14.89 1.68 15.14
CA LEU A 619 -14.74 0.38 14.48
C LEU A 619 -14.59 -0.71 15.55
N ARG A 620 -15.19 -1.86 15.29
CA ARG A 620 -15.10 -3.04 16.14
C ARG A 620 -14.82 -4.26 15.29
N ASN A 621 -13.77 -5.00 15.64
CA ASN A 621 -13.56 -6.34 15.07
C ASN A 621 -14.60 -7.32 15.63
N GLU A 622 -15.16 -8.19 14.78
CA GLU A 622 -16.27 -9.10 15.11
C GLU A 622 -16.06 -9.96 16.38
N ASN A 623 -14.83 -10.42 16.63
CA ASN A 623 -14.48 -11.24 17.79
C ASN A 623 -13.61 -10.49 18.82
N SER A 624 -13.71 -9.18 18.87
CA SER A 624 -12.89 -8.38 19.79
C SER A 624 -13.18 -8.66 21.28
N ASN A 625 -14.42 -9.03 21.62
CA ASN A 625 -14.82 -9.38 22.97
C ASN A 625 -16.17 -10.16 22.93
N GLU A 626 -16.28 -11.22 23.71
CA GLU A 626 -17.47 -12.06 23.76
C GLU A 626 -18.67 -11.39 24.46
N ASN A 627 -18.41 -10.57 25.49
CA ASN A 627 -19.43 -9.90 26.28
C ASN A 627 -19.80 -8.52 25.72
N PHE A 628 -18.81 -7.76 25.28
CA PHE A 628 -19.03 -6.43 24.71
C PHE A 628 -19.23 -6.54 23.19
N THR A 629 -20.36 -7.10 22.80
CA THR A 629 -20.77 -7.26 21.40
C THR A 629 -21.05 -5.91 20.75
N THR A 630 -21.14 -5.89 19.42
CA THR A 630 -21.52 -4.69 18.67
C THR A 630 -22.89 -4.16 19.12
N ASP A 631 -23.83 -5.03 19.40
CA ASP A 631 -25.16 -4.66 19.91
C ASP A 631 -25.09 -4.06 21.31
N PHE A 632 -24.29 -4.65 22.19
CA PHE A 632 -24.09 -4.12 23.54
C PHE A 632 -23.49 -2.71 23.49
N ILE A 633 -22.42 -2.52 22.72
CA ILE A 633 -21.75 -1.21 22.58
C ILE A 633 -22.71 -0.18 21.97
N TYR A 634 -23.47 -0.58 20.95
CA TYR A 634 -24.48 0.27 20.34
C TYR A 634 -25.53 0.74 21.35
N GLN A 635 -26.07 -0.18 22.17
CA GLN A 635 -27.06 0.15 23.19
C GLN A 635 -26.47 1.06 24.29
N LEU A 636 -25.27 0.72 24.78
CA LEU A 636 -24.57 1.52 25.78
C LEU A 636 -24.34 2.95 25.31
N TYR A 637 -23.78 3.10 24.10
CA TYR A 637 -23.51 4.42 23.53
C TYR A 637 -24.79 5.21 23.24
N SER A 638 -25.87 4.52 22.87
CA SER A 638 -27.17 5.16 22.66
C SER A 638 -27.76 5.70 23.94
N GLU A 639 -27.66 4.95 25.05
CA GLU A 639 -28.18 5.38 26.36
C GLU A 639 -27.34 6.49 26.98
N GLU A 640 -26.01 6.32 27.02
CA GLU A 640 -25.10 7.29 27.62
C GLU A 640 -24.96 8.57 26.78
N GLY A 641 -25.16 8.48 25.47
CA GLY A 641 -25.14 9.62 24.56
C GLY A 641 -26.43 10.41 24.45
N LYS A 642 -27.51 10.01 25.18
CA LYS A 642 -28.81 10.69 25.11
C LYS A 642 -28.70 12.19 25.36
N GLY A 643 -29.32 12.97 24.46
CA GLY A 643 -29.30 14.42 24.52
C GLY A 643 -28.03 15.07 23.89
N VAL A 644 -27.00 14.29 23.58
CA VAL A 644 -25.77 14.76 22.93
C VAL A 644 -25.66 14.24 21.50
N PHE A 645 -25.81 12.92 21.29
CA PHE A 645 -25.71 12.30 19.96
C PHE A 645 -26.64 11.10 19.83
N ASP A 646 -26.96 10.75 18.58
CA ASP A 646 -27.64 9.51 18.20
C ASP A 646 -26.60 8.48 17.74
N CYS A 647 -26.79 7.19 18.09
CA CYS A 647 -25.97 6.09 17.58
C CYS A 647 -26.63 5.39 16.40
N ARG A 648 -25.77 4.88 15.51
CA ARG A 648 -26.13 3.94 14.45
C ARG A 648 -25.11 2.83 14.37
N LYS A 649 -25.55 1.61 14.10
CA LYS A 649 -24.65 0.47 13.87
C LYS A 649 -24.72 -0.02 12.44
N ASN A 650 -23.60 -0.51 11.93
CA ASN A 650 -23.47 -1.16 10.63
C ASN A 650 -22.56 -2.38 10.75
N VAL A 651 -23.00 -3.50 10.25
CA VAL A 651 -22.20 -4.72 10.12
C VAL A 651 -21.82 -4.86 8.66
N LEU A 652 -20.56 -4.75 8.33
CA LEU A 652 -20.10 -4.73 6.93
C LEU A 652 -20.20 -6.10 6.26
N GLY A 653 -19.89 -7.17 7.00
CA GLY A 653 -20.07 -8.54 6.52
C GLY A 653 -19.32 -8.82 5.21
N HIS A 654 -19.96 -9.61 4.34
CA HIS A 654 -19.33 -10.15 3.13
C HIS A 654 -18.98 -9.12 2.04
N MET A 655 -19.47 -7.89 2.11
CA MET A 655 -19.02 -6.85 1.19
C MET A 655 -17.51 -6.60 1.25
N GLN A 656 -16.87 -6.93 2.36
CA GLN A 656 -15.42 -6.82 2.54
C GLN A 656 -14.63 -7.88 1.77
N GLN A 657 -15.25 -8.99 1.39
CA GLN A 657 -14.61 -10.09 0.66
C GLN A 657 -14.78 -9.98 -0.87
N GLY A 658 -15.77 -9.22 -1.31
CA GLY A 658 -16.13 -9.11 -2.71
C GLY A 658 -15.45 -7.97 -3.44
N GLY A 659 -15.83 -7.80 -4.70
CA GLY A 659 -15.36 -6.74 -5.57
C GLY A 659 -14.11 -7.10 -6.36
N ALA A 660 -13.77 -6.24 -7.31
CA ALA A 660 -12.55 -6.36 -8.09
C ALA A 660 -11.32 -6.12 -7.19
N PRO A 661 -10.26 -6.90 -7.34
CA PRO A 661 -9.05 -6.70 -6.55
C PRO A 661 -8.41 -5.35 -6.81
N SER A 662 -7.85 -4.75 -5.76
CA SER A 662 -7.07 -3.52 -5.86
C SER A 662 -5.83 -3.72 -6.74
N PRO A 663 -5.23 -2.66 -7.27
CA PRO A 663 -3.97 -2.75 -8.02
C PRO A 663 -2.88 -3.47 -7.22
N PHE A 664 -2.78 -3.20 -5.93
CA PHE A 664 -1.83 -3.87 -5.05
C PHE A 664 -2.08 -5.37 -4.98
N ASP A 665 -3.31 -5.82 -4.72
CA ASP A 665 -3.62 -7.25 -4.59
C ASP A 665 -3.44 -8.00 -5.91
N ARG A 666 -3.74 -7.39 -7.06
CA ARG A 666 -3.44 -7.94 -8.38
C ARG A 666 -1.95 -8.17 -8.58
N ASN A 667 -1.14 -7.16 -8.30
CA ASN A 667 0.31 -7.21 -8.49
C ASN A 667 0.99 -8.08 -7.45
N PHE A 668 0.56 -8.03 -6.20
CA PHE A 668 1.08 -8.87 -5.15
C PHE A 668 0.80 -10.34 -5.42
N GLY A 669 -0.45 -10.70 -5.73
CA GLY A 669 -0.83 -12.06 -6.11
C GLY A 669 -0.04 -12.57 -7.33
N THR A 670 0.11 -11.73 -8.34
CA THR A 670 0.87 -12.06 -9.57
C THR A 670 2.35 -12.31 -9.26
N LYS A 671 3.00 -11.44 -8.53
CA LYS A 671 4.44 -11.55 -8.22
C LYS A 671 4.77 -12.71 -7.29
N ILE A 672 3.96 -12.88 -6.24
CA ILE A 672 4.20 -13.96 -5.27
C ILE A 672 3.98 -15.33 -5.90
N ALA A 673 2.97 -15.47 -6.76
CA ALA A 673 2.72 -16.73 -7.48
C ALA A 673 3.82 -17.05 -8.50
N ALA A 674 4.31 -16.06 -9.25
CA ALA A 674 5.44 -16.24 -10.16
C ALA A 674 6.68 -16.74 -9.41
N LYS A 675 7.01 -16.13 -8.27
CA LYS A 675 8.15 -16.54 -7.43
C LYS A 675 7.97 -17.94 -6.85
N ALA A 676 6.76 -18.28 -6.44
CA ALA A 676 6.44 -19.61 -5.92
C ALA A 676 6.64 -20.70 -6.97
N ILE A 677 6.18 -20.49 -8.20
CA ILE A 677 6.35 -21.48 -9.28
C ILE A 677 7.83 -21.62 -9.67
N GLN A 678 8.60 -20.54 -9.72
CA GLN A 678 10.03 -20.62 -9.98
C GLN A 678 10.76 -21.43 -8.87
N TRP A 679 10.36 -21.26 -7.62
CA TRP A 679 10.86 -22.04 -6.52
C TRP A 679 10.44 -23.52 -6.62
N ILE A 680 9.18 -23.81 -6.96
CA ILE A 680 8.68 -25.16 -7.20
C ILE A 680 9.50 -25.84 -8.31
N SER A 681 9.74 -25.15 -9.43
CA SER A 681 10.55 -25.66 -10.53
C SER A 681 11.96 -26.07 -10.10
N ARG A 682 12.59 -25.22 -9.28
CA ARG A 682 13.90 -25.52 -8.72
C ARG A 682 13.86 -26.73 -7.78
N LYS A 683 12.88 -26.78 -6.86
CA LYS A 683 12.72 -27.90 -5.93
C LYS A 683 12.40 -29.22 -6.63
N LEU A 684 11.63 -29.20 -7.69
CA LEU A 684 11.37 -30.38 -8.53
C LEU A 684 12.66 -30.91 -9.15
N LYS A 685 13.51 -30.05 -9.71
CA LYS A 685 14.81 -30.44 -10.30
C LYS A 685 15.76 -31.01 -9.24
N GLU A 686 15.81 -30.40 -8.04
CA GLU A 686 16.64 -30.85 -6.92
C GLU A 686 16.18 -32.20 -6.36
N SER A 687 14.88 -32.47 -6.37
CA SER A 687 14.25 -33.65 -5.75
C SER A 687 14.03 -34.80 -6.73
N TYR A 688 14.29 -34.61 -8.03
CA TYR A 688 14.10 -35.64 -9.05
C TYR A 688 15.30 -36.56 -9.12
N LYS A 689 15.10 -37.83 -8.76
CA LYS A 689 16.11 -38.89 -8.85
C LYS A 689 15.45 -40.19 -9.30
N ASP A 690 16.15 -40.94 -10.16
CA ASP A 690 15.73 -42.25 -10.61
C ASP A 690 14.30 -42.35 -11.17
N GLY A 691 13.87 -41.28 -11.88
CA GLY A 691 12.53 -41.24 -12.50
C GLY A 691 11.40 -40.78 -11.57
N LYS A 692 11.70 -40.40 -10.32
CA LYS A 692 10.72 -40.01 -9.32
C LYS A 692 11.12 -38.74 -8.59
N VAL A 693 10.10 -37.92 -8.22
CA VAL A 693 10.27 -36.79 -7.31
C VAL A 693 10.14 -37.29 -5.87
N PHE A 694 11.14 -37.03 -5.07
CA PHE A 694 11.11 -37.31 -3.63
C PHE A 694 11.68 -36.13 -2.83
N ALA A 695 10.78 -35.38 -2.17
CA ALA A 695 11.09 -34.21 -1.37
C ALA A 695 10.53 -34.40 0.05
N ASN A 696 11.42 -34.63 1.03
CA ASN A 696 11.03 -34.92 2.41
C ASN A 696 11.69 -34.00 3.45
N THR A 697 12.35 -32.94 3.00
CA THR A 697 12.97 -31.95 3.89
C THR A 697 12.01 -30.81 4.22
N GLU A 698 12.22 -30.15 5.36
CA GLU A 698 11.36 -29.03 5.81
C GLU A 698 11.26 -27.91 4.77
N ASP A 699 12.36 -27.61 4.09
CA ASP A 699 12.46 -26.57 3.08
C ASP A 699 11.75 -26.89 1.75
N THR A 700 11.08 -28.03 1.67
CA THR A 700 10.24 -28.45 0.53
C THR A 700 8.74 -28.29 0.80
N ALA A 701 8.35 -27.84 1.99
CA ALA A 701 6.98 -27.50 2.35
C ALA A 701 6.97 -26.12 3.03
N CYS A 702 6.87 -25.07 2.23
CA CYS A 702 7.05 -23.69 2.67
C CYS A 702 5.82 -22.83 2.49
N LEU A 703 5.72 -21.79 3.32
CA LEU A 703 4.90 -20.61 3.07
C LEU A 703 5.79 -19.54 2.43
N LEU A 704 5.37 -18.98 1.32
CA LEU A 704 5.98 -17.78 0.74
C LEU A 704 5.25 -16.56 1.26
N GLY A 705 5.87 -15.79 2.12
CA GLY A 705 5.32 -14.59 2.72
C GLY A 705 6.15 -13.36 2.43
N MET A 706 5.52 -12.20 2.57
CA MET A 706 6.22 -10.93 2.56
C MET A 706 6.67 -10.58 3.98
N ARG A 707 7.97 -10.44 4.18
CA ARG A 707 8.59 -9.98 5.44
C ARG A 707 9.32 -8.66 5.16
N ARG A 708 8.78 -7.55 5.65
CA ARG A 708 9.29 -6.19 5.37
C ARG A 708 9.35 -5.91 3.86
N ARG A 709 10.55 -5.91 3.27
CA ARG A 709 10.78 -5.65 1.82
C ARG A 709 10.96 -6.92 0.98
N THR A 710 11.07 -8.08 1.60
CA THR A 710 11.47 -9.31 0.92
C THR A 710 10.37 -10.38 0.98
N MET A 711 10.22 -11.10 -0.12
CA MET A 711 9.44 -12.32 -0.15
C MET A 711 10.35 -13.48 0.29
N ALA A 712 9.98 -14.13 1.38
CA ALA A 712 10.76 -15.20 2.01
C ALA A 712 9.99 -16.52 2.06
N PHE A 713 10.67 -17.60 1.73
CA PHE A 713 10.17 -18.95 1.93
C PHE A 713 10.49 -19.41 3.36
N GLN A 714 9.47 -19.85 4.07
CA GLN A 714 9.60 -20.32 5.45
C GLN A 714 8.96 -21.70 5.57
N PRO A 715 9.68 -22.70 6.09
CA PRO A 715 9.11 -24.02 6.34
C PRO A 715 7.87 -23.91 7.24
N VAL A 716 6.77 -24.53 6.84
CA VAL A 716 5.50 -24.43 7.58
C VAL A 716 5.60 -24.99 8.99
N VAL A 717 6.46 -25.99 9.20
CA VAL A 717 6.69 -26.59 10.51
C VAL A 717 7.31 -25.59 11.50
N GLN A 718 8.19 -24.70 11.04
CA GLN A 718 8.81 -23.68 11.86
C GLN A 718 7.83 -22.56 12.24
N LEU A 719 6.86 -22.28 11.39
CA LEU A 719 5.80 -21.29 11.67
C LEU A 719 4.79 -21.77 12.72
N LYS A 720 4.78 -23.07 13.05
CA LYS A 720 3.91 -23.64 14.08
C LYS A 720 4.15 -22.96 15.44
N ASP A 721 5.39 -22.71 15.79
CA ASP A 721 5.77 -22.09 17.07
C ASP A 721 5.40 -20.57 17.13
N GLU A 722 5.28 -19.93 15.99
CA GLU A 722 4.88 -18.52 15.87
C GLU A 722 3.35 -18.32 15.86
N THR A 723 2.56 -19.40 16.00
CA THR A 723 1.11 -19.40 15.75
C THR A 723 0.32 -19.67 17.02
N ASP A 724 -0.72 -18.89 17.26
CA ASP A 724 -1.81 -19.21 18.18
C ASP A 724 -2.94 -19.89 17.39
N PHE A 725 -2.99 -21.22 17.48
CA PHE A 725 -4.00 -22.04 16.79
C PHE A 725 -5.40 -21.90 17.39
N ALA A 726 -5.51 -21.59 18.69
CA ALA A 726 -6.81 -21.43 19.35
C ALA A 726 -7.59 -20.23 18.78
N HIS A 727 -6.89 -19.14 18.53
CA HIS A 727 -7.48 -17.92 18.00
C HIS A 727 -7.17 -17.71 16.50
N ARG A 728 -6.33 -18.59 15.91
CA ARG A 728 -5.95 -18.56 14.49
C ARG A 728 -5.31 -17.23 14.08
N ILE A 729 -4.35 -16.79 14.86
CA ILE A 729 -3.57 -15.55 14.64
C ILE A 729 -2.08 -15.81 14.86
N PRO A 730 -1.20 -15.03 14.21
CA PRO A 730 0.21 -14.97 14.57
C PRO A 730 0.40 -14.43 15.99
N LYS A 731 1.38 -14.96 16.73
CA LYS A 731 1.73 -14.45 18.07
C LYS A 731 2.29 -13.01 18.01
N GLU A 732 3.01 -12.68 16.94
CA GLU A 732 3.52 -11.35 16.65
C GLU A 732 2.82 -10.76 15.43
N GLN A 733 2.27 -9.54 15.57
CA GLN A 733 1.56 -8.83 14.52
C GLN A 733 2.12 -7.42 14.40
N TRP A 734 2.80 -7.13 13.29
CA TRP A 734 3.52 -5.88 13.07
C TRP A 734 2.65 -4.62 13.11
N TRP A 735 1.40 -4.74 12.67
CA TRP A 735 0.45 -3.62 12.56
C TRP A 735 -0.08 -3.13 13.92
N LEU A 736 0.10 -3.90 14.99
CA LEU A 736 -0.24 -3.46 16.35
C LEU A 736 0.52 -2.19 16.74
N LYS A 737 1.67 -1.94 16.15
CA LYS A 737 2.43 -0.69 16.31
C LYS A 737 1.70 0.55 15.80
N LEU A 738 0.73 0.38 14.90
CA LEU A 738 -0.05 1.47 14.33
C LEU A 738 -1.27 1.84 15.19
N HIS A 739 -1.68 0.95 16.10
CA HIS A 739 -2.85 1.18 16.93
C HIS A 739 -2.71 2.39 17.88
N PRO A 740 -1.57 2.59 18.58
CA PRO A 740 -1.31 3.81 19.34
C PRO A 740 -1.33 5.08 18.48
N LEU A 741 -0.84 5.01 17.27
CA LEU A 741 -0.88 6.12 16.33
C LEU A 741 -2.31 6.56 16.03
N MET A 742 -3.19 5.60 15.79
CA MET A 742 -4.63 5.86 15.59
C MET A 742 -5.23 6.57 16.82
N LYS A 743 -4.91 6.10 18.03
CA LYS A 743 -5.38 6.72 19.28
C LYS A 743 -4.91 8.16 19.42
N ILE A 744 -3.63 8.44 19.16
CA ILE A 744 -3.07 9.81 19.22
C ILE A 744 -3.78 10.73 18.24
N LEU A 745 -3.94 10.31 17.01
CA LEU A 745 -4.59 11.12 15.97
C LEU A 745 -6.10 11.31 16.19
N ALA A 746 -6.72 10.47 16.99
CA ALA A 746 -8.14 10.54 17.35
C ALA A 746 -8.43 11.42 18.58
N LYS A 747 -7.47 11.59 19.49
CA LYS A 747 -7.69 12.30 20.75
C LYS A 747 -7.98 13.78 20.54
N TYR A 748 -9.05 14.24 21.17
CA TYR A 748 -9.44 15.64 21.18
C TYR A 748 -8.62 16.50 22.18
N LYS A 749 -8.22 15.92 23.31
CA LYS A 749 -7.48 16.65 24.36
C LYS A 749 -6.00 16.81 23.99
N THR A 750 -5.50 18.02 24.17
CA THR A 750 -4.10 18.41 23.89
C THR A 750 -3.13 18.01 25.01
N SER A 751 -3.53 17.17 25.96
CA SER A 751 -2.65 16.71 27.04
C SER A 751 -1.79 15.54 26.57
N TYR A 752 -0.50 15.73 26.69
CA TYR A 752 0.51 14.69 26.49
C TYR A 752 0.36 13.62 27.57
N ASP A 753 0.00 12.41 27.17
CA ASP A 753 -0.06 11.25 28.06
C ASP A 753 1.08 10.28 27.74
N VAL A 754 2.07 10.24 28.63
CA VAL A 754 3.28 9.42 28.47
C VAL A 754 2.96 7.92 28.38
N SER A 755 1.83 7.47 28.97
CA SER A 755 1.42 6.08 28.94
C SER A 755 1.05 5.59 27.53
N ASP A 756 0.45 6.46 26.72
CA ASP A 756 0.04 6.13 25.35
C ASP A 756 1.19 6.23 24.34
N SER A 757 2.20 7.04 24.66
CA SER A 757 3.31 7.34 23.76
C SER A 757 4.39 6.25 23.70
N GLY A 758 4.50 5.41 24.73
CA GLY A 758 5.49 4.33 24.82
C GLY A 758 5.36 3.20 23.78
N GLN A 759 4.36 3.28 22.91
CA GLN A 759 4.04 2.26 21.92
C GLN A 759 4.19 2.75 20.46
N LEU A 760 4.75 3.94 20.22
CA LEU A 760 5.01 4.42 18.88
C LEU A 760 6.00 3.52 18.13
N GLU A 761 5.85 3.45 16.83
CA GLU A 761 6.71 2.65 15.95
C GLU A 761 8.18 3.05 16.10
N PRO A 762 9.11 2.12 16.38
CA PRO A 762 10.52 2.46 16.47
C PRO A 762 11.04 2.88 15.10
N VAL A 763 11.72 4.01 15.05
CA VAL A 763 12.34 4.54 13.83
C VAL A 763 13.67 3.86 13.60
N THR A 764 13.85 3.30 12.42
CA THR A 764 15.12 2.76 11.99
C THR A 764 15.91 3.86 11.26
N ARG A 765 16.99 4.36 11.86
CA ARG A 765 17.93 5.27 11.21
C ARG A 765 18.80 4.46 10.24
N VAL A 766 18.49 4.52 8.96
CA VAL A 766 19.31 3.88 7.93
C VAL A 766 20.25 4.94 7.35
N ARG A 767 21.56 4.74 7.51
CA ARG A 767 22.53 5.46 6.71
C ARG A 767 22.56 4.84 5.31
N PRO A 768 22.48 5.61 4.22
CA PRO A 768 22.69 5.06 2.89
C PRO A 768 24.07 4.39 2.85
N LYS A 769 24.14 3.17 2.35
CA LYS A 769 25.45 2.57 2.03
C LYS A 769 26.08 3.41 0.93
N LYS A 770 27.28 3.92 1.16
CA LYS A 770 28.11 4.44 0.07
C LYS A 770 28.18 3.34 -0.99
N ALA A 771 27.82 3.68 -2.20
CA ALA A 771 28.08 2.83 -3.34
C ALA A 771 29.60 2.74 -3.46
N ASP A 772 30.17 1.57 -3.22
CA ASP A 772 31.54 1.24 -3.59
C ASP A 772 31.64 1.10 -5.09
#